data_b5b4389442ac2e4ed99632a5f4d69144
#
_entry.id   b5b4389442ac2e4ed99632a5f4d69144
#
_cell.length_a   1.000
_cell.length_b   1.000
_cell.length_c   1.000
_cell.angle_alpha   90.00
_cell.angle_beta   90.00
_cell.angle_gamma   90.00
#
_symmetry.space_group_name_H-M   'P 1'
#
loop_
_entity.id
_entity.type
_entity.pdbx_description
1 polymer ?
#
loop_
_entity_poly.entity_id
_entity_poly.type
_entity_poly.pdbx_seq_one_letter_code
_entity_poly.pdbx_strand_id
1 'polypeptide(L)'
;MKKNSIYTLFYLLSLLSFSAHAQQKCEGYRPFPFSLQYFEIAEDKEFVPSTLDDLRAHGVSNLWIRDCKSQKSNDIVKRFQEEGFRIDLMTHGHENFTRDEAPKVSVYAPEYEEIVSKNVKSGLAQLSQIAHPDYVFPYIDEPFHRKPFLDYSAATRAEFEHQYGYAMPKSFEEACKSPRTQLDFLNFQSCIFRDGWMKTAKIVHEFDPRVKIAITHDSHNVYGGGVNSNSQMAMDDVFHWGGNYADLFVYDIYPYLTFDYRYGETGVYRKPRMSQLHYTMAQLRNMTTTYGKKMGFWVGTYNKAWFVRFRGKERAEQFWSEHEVLYTAIAGGSDYIISPSDYMGHNLPVDQNHWDEYGRGMRIIQKEGAAIADAPKVKANACFLFPRTQYLLTQEEYYNVGLSYELFLRAFGELDILHEDQIIDDTLNGYQALVLCDVTLLPEKVAEHIVRFVKNGGTVIADCVPQMNENKKTSTTISRMFGVANASTKRVKREGQWVPFVNLPAKYSFPPVNGVTDTDYQFDTWNTMQIVSPRTCKVTGATIKGSSKAGIPMMLTNRVGKGNAILFGFCMQDTYFQACKTEDQATLNALYNQVHNVFAESGIVSHVYSSNPELEAGLRSSCETAYLFIINHEAQNGNSQVALRQLPGKVVKVIDVESGCPVVYTLTTNGIDLNVNVPFGKAQLIKITYQK
;
A
#
# COMPACT_ATOMS: atom_id res chain seq x y z
N MET A 1 -56.94 -12.25 -16.30
CA MET A 1 -55.57 -12.47 -15.90
C MET A 1 -54.65 -12.90 -17.06
N LYS A 2 -54.59 -12.19 -18.19
CA LYS A 2 -53.68 -12.52 -19.31
C LYS A 2 -53.04 -11.29 -19.99
N LYS A 3 -53.27 -10.06 -19.50
CA LYS A 3 -52.64 -8.86 -20.07
C LYS A 3 -51.34 -8.42 -19.38
N ASN A 4 -51.14 -8.77 -18.10
CA ASN A 4 -49.95 -8.33 -17.36
C ASN A 4 -48.69 -9.15 -17.63
N SER A 5 -48.82 -10.40 -18.14
CA SER A 5 -47.65 -11.22 -18.48
C SER A 5 -46.92 -10.79 -19.73
N ILE A 6 -47.61 -10.13 -20.67
CA ILE A 6 -47.01 -9.66 -21.94
C ILE A 6 -46.16 -8.42 -21.72
N TYR A 7 -46.61 -7.52 -20.84
CA TYR A 7 -45.81 -6.31 -20.51
C TYR A 7 -44.54 -6.64 -19.71
N THR A 8 -44.58 -7.61 -18.82
CA THR A 8 -43.41 -8.06 -18.08
C THR A 8 -42.38 -8.74 -18.99
N LEU A 9 -42.83 -9.51 -19.98
CA LEU A 9 -41.94 -10.14 -20.97
C LEU A 9 -41.31 -9.10 -21.92
N PHE A 10 -42.06 -8.09 -22.35
CA PHE A 10 -41.55 -7.00 -23.18
C PHE A 10 -40.54 -6.11 -22.40
N TYR A 11 -40.75 -5.90 -21.10
CA TYR A 11 -39.81 -5.14 -20.26
C TYR A 11 -38.50 -5.92 -20.00
N LEU A 12 -38.60 -7.24 -19.78
CA LEU A 12 -37.46 -8.13 -19.67
C LEU A 12 -36.69 -8.28 -21.00
N LEU A 13 -37.37 -8.35 -22.11
CA LEU A 13 -36.77 -8.41 -23.45
C LEU A 13 -36.13 -7.07 -23.85
N SER A 14 -36.69 -5.93 -23.45
CA SER A 14 -36.07 -4.63 -23.67
C SER A 14 -34.83 -4.44 -22.81
N LEU A 15 -34.84 -4.89 -21.56
CA LEU A 15 -33.65 -4.87 -20.67
C LEU A 15 -32.53 -5.80 -21.18
N LEU A 16 -32.87 -6.94 -21.72
CA LEU A 16 -31.92 -7.88 -22.33
C LEU A 16 -31.39 -7.36 -23.68
N SER A 17 -32.19 -6.65 -24.46
CA SER A 17 -31.74 -6.04 -25.72
C SER A 17 -30.88 -4.79 -25.47
N PHE A 18 -31.14 -4.02 -24.42
CA PHE A 18 -30.29 -2.91 -24.03
C PHE A 18 -28.90 -3.36 -23.53
N SER A 19 -28.84 -4.42 -22.72
CA SER A 19 -27.56 -4.99 -22.30
C SER A 19 -26.78 -5.62 -23.45
N ALA A 20 -27.46 -6.24 -24.41
CA ALA A 20 -26.86 -6.81 -25.60
C ALA A 20 -26.38 -5.76 -26.62
N HIS A 21 -27.09 -4.63 -26.74
CA HIS A 21 -26.65 -3.52 -27.61
C HIS A 21 -25.45 -2.77 -27.05
N ALA A 22 -25.40 -2.56 -25.74
CA ALA A 22 -24.22 -2.00 -25.07
C ALA A 22 -23.01 -2.95 -25.17
N GLN A 23 -23.23 -4.26 -25.05
CA GLN A 23 -22.16 -5.25 -25.24
C GLN A 23 -21.72 -5.37 -26.70
N GLN A 24 -22.60 -5.20 -27.68
CA GLN A 24 -22.26 -5.36 -29.11
C GLN A 24 -21.46 -4.21 -29.69
N LYS A 25 -21.59 -2.96 -29.16
CA LYS A 25 -20.71 -1.86 -29.52
C LYS A 25 -19.31 -1.93 -28.88
N CYS A 26 -19.12 -2.79 -27.90
CA CYS A 26 -17.88 -3.02 -27.18
C CYS A 26 -17.16 -4.34 -27.56
N GLU A 27 -17.55 -5.03 -28.64
CA GLU A 27 -16.82 -6.19 -29.14
C GLU A 27 -15.44 -5.80 -29.66
N GLY A 28 -14.46 -5.80 -28.80
CA GLY A 28 -13.07 -5.42 -29.04
C GLY A 28 -12.45 -4.52 -27.98
N TYR A 29 -13.25 -3.78 -27.24
CA TYR A 29 -12.77 -2.98 -26.12
C TYR A 29 -12.93 -3.76 -24.82
N ARG A 30 -11.84 -4.37 -24.35
CA ARG A 30 -11.76 -5.04 -23.06
C ARG A 30 -10.91 -4.17 -22.13
N PRO A 31 -11.49 -3.15 -21.48
CA PRO A 31 -10.71 -2.32 -20.57
C PRO A 31 -10.14 -3.17 -19.44
N PHE A 32 -8.96 -2.79 -18.97
CA PHE A 32 -8.52 -3.20 -17.64
C PHE A 32 -9.69 -2.89 -16.71
N PRO A 33 -10.21 -3.89 -15.97
CA PRO A 33 -11.59 -3.85 -15.53
C PRO A 33 -11.91 -2.76 -14.55
N PHE A 34 -11.08 -1.88 -14.20
CA PHE A 34 -11.38 -0.87 -13.22
C PHE A 34 -10.46 0.34 -13.36
N SER A 35 -10.50 0.99 -14.52
CA SER A 35 -9.90 2.30 -14.66
C SER A 35 -10.97 3.35 -14.40
N LEU A 36 -10.95 3.92 -13.22
CA LEU A 36 -11.84 4.98 -12.82
C LEU A 36 -11.23 6.34 -13.13
N GLN A 37 -12.03 7.20 -13.70
CA GLN A 37 -11.76 8.62 -13.71
C GLN A 37 -12.68 9.33 -12.72
N TYR A 38 -12.08 10.10 -11.81
CA TYR A 38 -12.83 11.05 -11.01
C TYR A 38 -13.46 12.10 -11.90
N PHE A 39 -14.76 12.18 -11.84
CA PHE A 39 -15.52 13.11 -12.65
C PHE A 39 -16.54 13.83 -11.78
N GLU A 40 -16.25 15.06 -11.42
CA GLU A 40 -17.25 15.91 -10.82
C GLU A 40 -18.08 16.53 -11.93
N ILE A 41 -19.38 16.17 -11.99
CA ILE A 41 -20.29 16.77 -12.93
C ILE A 41 -20.64 18.18 -12.42
N ALA A 42 -19.90 19.17 -12.90
CA ALA A 42 -20.23 20.57 -12.64
C ALA A 42 -21.41 20.97 -13.52
N GLU A 43 -22.45 21.51 -12.91
CA GLU A 43 -23.70 21.92 -13.59
C GLU A 43 -23.50 22.98 -14.66
N ASP A 44 -22.42 23.75 -14.60
CA ASP A 44 -22.09 24.88 -15.47
C ASP A 44 -21.24 24.50 -16.70
N LYS A 45 -20.80 23.24 -16.83
CA LYS A 45 -19.94 22.81 -17.93
C LYS A 45 -20.73 22.11 -19.03
N GLU A 46 -20.43 22.47 -20.28
CA GLU A 46 -20.94 21.77 -21.44
C GLU A 46 -20.21 20.43 -21.62
N PHE A 47 -20.99 19.36 -21.70
CA PHE A 47 -20.52 18.06 -22.06
C PHE A 47 -20.36 17.97 -23.59
N VAL A 48 -19.16 17.71 -24.07
CA VAL A 48 -18.87 17.57 -25.50
C VAL A 48 -18.59 16.10 -25.88
N PRO A 49 -19.08 15.62 -27.02
CA PRO A 49 -18.85 14.25 -27.48
C PRO A 49 -17.37 13.84 -27.55
N SER A 50 -16.49 14.76 -27.89
CA SER A 50 -15.04 14.57 -27.93
C SER A 50 -14.45 14.12 -26.59
N THR A 51 -15.08 14.47 -25.47
CA THR A 51 -14.67 14.03 -24.14
C THR A 51 -14.78 12.49 -23.96
N LEU A 52 -15.84 11.89 -24.50
CA LEU A 52 -16.03 10.43 -24.44
C LEU A 52 -14.94 9.68 -25.20
N ASP A 53 -14.61 10.15 -26.38
CA ASP A 53 -13.57 9.55 -27.20
C ASP A 53 -12.19 9.70 -26.55
N ASP A 54 -11.94 10.84 -25.92
CA ASP A 54 -10.72 11.10 -25.16
C ASP A 54 -10.61 10.18 -23.94
N LEU A 55 -11.67 10.04 -23.13
CA LEU A 55 -11.72 9.13 -22.01
C LEU A 55 -11.45 7.68 -22.43
N ARG A 56 -12.07 7.22 -23.53
CA ARG A 56 -11.82 5.89 -24.09
C ARG A 56 -10.37 5.72 -24.56
N ALA A 57 -9.84 6.75 -25.24
CA ALA A 57 -8.45 6.73 -25.72
C ALA A 57 -7.45 6.62 -24.57
N HIS A 58 -7.84 7.05 -23.37
CA HIS A 58 -7.05 6.96 -22.14
C HIS A 58 -7.40 5.76 -21.27
N GLY A 59 -8.21 4.82 -21.77
CA GLY A 59 -8.52 3.56 -21.09
C GLY A 59 -9.47 3.67 -19.90
N VAL A 60 -10.19 4.78 -19.79
CA VAL A 60 -11.20 4.99 -18.75
C VAL A 60 -12.39 4.08 -18.99
N SER A 61 -12.79 3.31 -17.99
CA SER A 61 -13.93 2.41 -18.04
C SER A 61 -15.05 2.79 -17.07
N ASN A 62 -14.71 3.49 -16.00
CA ASN A 62 -15.61 3.87 -14.93
C ASN A 62 -15.59 5.37 -14.73
N LEU A 63 -16.72 5.93 -14.32
CA LEU A 63 -16.85 7.31 -13.94
C LEU A 63 -17.29 7.39 -12.49
N TRP A 64 -16.56 8.15 -11.72
CA TRP A 64 -16.91 8.44 -10.35
C TRP A 64 -17.74 9.70 -10.27
N ILE A 65 -18.99 9.55 -9.85
CA ILE A 65 -19.98 10.62 -9.85
C ILE A 65 -20.30 11.00 -8.42
N ARG A 66 -20.25 12.28 -8.17
CA ARG A 66 -20.64 12.90 -6.92
C ARG A 66 -21.97 13.59 -7.11
N ASP A 67 -22.95 13.28 -6.25
CA ASP A 67 -24.25 14.01 -6.16
C ASP A 67 -24.89 14.49 -7.46
N CYS A 68 -25.62 13.63 -8.16
CA CYS A 68 -26.43 14.00 -9.29
C CYS A 68 -27.71 14.73 -8.84
N LYS A 69 -27.66 16.05 -8.64
CA LYS A 69 -28.79 16.83 -8.10
C LYS A 69 -29.68 17.46 -9.15
N SER A 70 -29.20 17.60 -10.39
CA SER A 70 -29.93 18.24 -11.47
C SER A 70 -30.34 17.29 -12.58
N GLN A 71 -31.35 17.67 -13.36
CA GLN A 71 -31.74 16.93 -14.57
C GLN A 71 -30.58 16.85 -15.57
N LYS A 72 -29.80 17.93 -15.72
CA LYS A 72 -28.63 17.95 -16.58
C LYS A 72 -27.59 16.94 -16.18
N SER A 73 -27.29 16.82 -14.87
CA SER A 73 -26.38 15.80 -14.35
C SER A 73 -26.89 14.39 -14.67
N ASN A 74 -28.19 14.18 -14.49
CA ASN A 74 -28.84 12.92 -14.78
C ASN A 74 -28.72 12.52 -16.27
N ASP A 75 -28.92 13.47 -17.16
CA ASP A 75 -28.83 13.26 -18.62
C ASP A 75 -27.39 12.91 -19.03
N ILE A 76 -26.40 13.54 -18.41
CA ILE A 76 -24.97 13.23 -18.62
C ILE A 76 -24.67 11.79 -18.17
N VAL A 77 -25.07 11.41 -16.97
CA VAL A 77 -24.84 10.05 -16.44
C VAL A 77 -25.47 9.00 -17.35
N LYS A 78 -26.73 9.23 -17.75
CA LYS A 78 -27.44 8.35 -18.68
C LYS A 78 -26.67 8.18 -19.99
N ARG A 79 -26.17 9.27 -20.55
CA ARG A 79 -25.38 9.22 -21.78
C ARG A 79 -24.09 8.43 -21.61
N PHE A 80 -23.35 8.60 -20.49
CA PHE A 80 -22.15 7.80 -20.22
C PHE A 80 -22.47 6.31 -20.17
N GLN A 81 -23.58 5.93 -19.55
CA GLN A 81 -24.02 4.52 -19.54
C GLN A 81 -24.41 4.00 -20.94
N GLU A 82 -25.15 4.79 -21.71
CA GLU A 82 -25.52 4.44 -23.10
C GLU A 82 -24.28 4.23 -23.97
N GLU A 83 -23.19 4.91 -23.65
CA GLU A 83 -21.89 4.78 -24.30
C GLU A 83 -21.00 3.69 -23.69
N GLY A 84 -21.49 2.93 -22.70
CA GLY A 84 -20.86 1.74 -22.15
C GLY A 84 -19.91 1.98 -20.96
N PHE A 85 -19.87 3.18 -20.40
CA PHE A 85 -19.13 3.45 -19.17
C PHE A 85 -19.89 2.89 -17.95
N ARG A 86 -19.15 2.39 -16.98
CA ARG A 86 -19.67 2.05 -15.67
C ARG A 86 -19.74 3.28 -14.79
N ILE A 87 -20.61 3.22 -13.80
CA ILE A 87 -20.81 4.34 -12.87
C ILE A 87 -20.49 3.89 -11.46
N ASP A 88 -19.65 4.65 -10.79
CA ASP A 88 -19.38 4.53 -9.36
C ASP A 88 -19.88 5.78 -8.67
N LEU A 89 -20.59 5.63 -7.57
CA LEU A 89 -21.22 6.72 -6.84
C LEU A 89 -20.42 7.09 -5.61
N MET A 90 -20.08 8.36 -5.49
CA MET A 90 -19.65 8.96 -4.24
C MET A 90 -20.83 9.57 -3.50
N THR A 91 -21.14 9.07 -2.31
CA THR A 91 -22.18 9.66 -1.47
C THR A 91 -21.57 10.48 -0.35
N HIS A 92 -22.15 11.64 -0.05
CA HIS A 92 -21.79 12.42 1.15
C HIS A 92 -22.33 11.82 2.45
N GLY A 93 -22.43 10.50 2.54
CA GLY A 93 -23.04 9.81 3.66
C GLY A 93 -22.45 10.12 5.04
N HIS A 94 -21.26 10.69 5.08
CA HIS A 94 -20.51 10.90 6.31
C HIS A 94 -20.13 12.36 6.58
N GLU A 95 -21.08 13.27 6.56
CA GLU A 95 -20.89 14.58 7.20
C GLU A 95 -20.51 14.44 8.68
N ASN A 96 -20.64 13.23 9.23
CA ASN A 96 -20.29 12.92 10.60
C ASN A 96 -18.79 12.70 10.82
N PHE A 97 -18.06 12.31 9.77
CA PHE A 97 -16.62 12.14 9.81
C PHE A 97 -16.00 13.21 8.92
N THR A 98 -15.68 14.36 9.47
CA THR A 98 -14.99 15.40 8.72
C THR A 98 -13.47 15.18 8.81
N ARG A 99 -12.76 15.73 7.84
CA ARG A 99 -11.30 15.65 7.73
C ARG A 99 -10.57 16.13 9.00
N ASP A 100 -11.15 17.06 9.71
CA ASP A 100 -10.49 17.82 10.79
C ASP A 100 -11.22 17.76 12.14
N GLU A 101 -12.38 17.13 12.24
CA GLU A 101 -13.22 17.18 13.43
C GLU A 101 -13.67 15.79 13.89
N ALA A 102 -13.83 15.64 15.20
CA ALA A 102 -14.47 14.46 15.77
C ALA A 102 -15.90 14.30 15.23
N PRO A 103 -16.42 13.07 15.08
CA PRO A 103 -17.78 12.86 14.66
C PRO A 103 -18.75 13.60 15.58
N LYS A 104 -19.72 14.25 14.97
CA LYS A 104 -20.79 14.96 15.70
C LYS A 104 -21.65 14.01 16.52
N VAL A 105 -21.76 12.76 16.04
CA VAL A 105 -22.52 11.68 16.69
C VAL A 105 -21.64 10.43 16.73
N SER A 106 -21.57 9.79 17.89
CA SER A 106 -20.83 8.53 18.03
C SER A 106 -21.39 7.44 17.11
N VAL A 107 -20.51 6.63 16.56
CA VAL A 107 -20.87 5.45 15.75
C VAL A 107 -21.76 4.48 16.56
N TYR A 108 -21.63 4.46 17.87
CA TYR A 108 -22.42 3.60 18.79
C TYR A 108 -23.70 4.26 19.29
N ALA A 109 -23.94 5.53 18.94
CA ALA A 109 -25.18 6.20 19.31
C ALA A 109 -26.36 5.67 18.47
N PRO A 110 -27.57 5.52 19.05
CA PRO A 110 -28.71 5.01 18.32
C PRO A 110 -29.09 5.82 17.08
N GLU A 111 -28.90 7.14 17.12
CA GLU A 111 -29.21 8.06 16.03
C GLU A 111 -28.22 8.01 14.87
N TYR A 112 -27.07 7.35 15.02
CA TYR A 112 -26.04 7.28 13.97
C TYR A 112 -26.56 6.61 12.69
N GLU A 113 -27.23 5.47 12.82
CA GLU A 113 -27.77 4.72 11.67
C GLU A 113 -28.85 5.54 10.93
N GLU A 114 -29.67 6.32 11.64
CA GLU A 114 -30.68 7.19 11.04
C GLU A 114 -30.04 8.28 10.18
N ILE A 115 -29.00 8.95 10.71
CA ILE A 115 -28.28 10.03 10.02
C ILE A 115 -27.62 9.48 8.75
N VAL A 116 -26.88 8.39 8.86
CA VAL A 116 -26.20 7.77 7.72
C VAL A 116 -27.21 7.25 6.70
N SER A 117 -28.28 6.59 7.16
CA SER A 117 -29.33 6.06 6.28
C SER A 117 -29.99 7.15 5.45
N LYS A 118 -30.30 8.30 6.05
CA LYS A 118 -30.92 9.41 5.34
C LYS A 118 -30.03 9.89 4.18
N ASN A 119 -28.75 10.07 4.43
CA ASN A 119 -27.82 10.62 3.44
C ASN A 119 -27.51 9.60 2.32
N VAL A 120 -27.17 8.38 2.70
CA VAL A 120 -26.84 7.31 1.75
C VAL A 120 -28.03 6.92 0.88
N LYS A 121 -29.21 6.70 1.48
CA LYS A 121 -30.42 6.34 0.72
C LYS A 121 -30.88 7.44 -0.21
N SER A 122 -30.71 8.71 0.15
CA SER A 122 -31.03 9.84 -0.73
C SER A 122 -30.16 9.82 -1.99
N GLY A 123 -28.84 9.63 -1.86
CA GLY A 123 -27.93 9.54 -2.99
C GLY A 123 -28.22 8.32 -3.87
N LEU A 124 -28.41 7.16 -3.26
CA LEU A 124 -28.72 5.92 -3.99
C LEU A 124 -30.08 5.99 -4.71
N ALA A 125 -31.10 6.54 -4.09
CA ALA A 125 -32.42 6.67 -4.69
C ALA A 125 -32.38 7.60 -5.91
N GLN A 126 -31.61 8.65 -5.85
CA GLN A 126 -31.42 9.58 -6.96
C GLN A 126 -30.72 8.90 -8.14
N LEU A 127 -29.63 8.18 -7.87
CA LEU A 127 -28.88 7.50 -8.92
C LEU A 127 -29.62 6.30 -9.49
N SER A 128 -30.38 5.54 -8.68
CA SER A 128 -31.11 4.34 -9.13
C SER A 128 -32.18 4.63 -10.20
N GLN A 129 -32.61 5.88 -10.33
CA GLN A 129 -33.52 6.29 -11.41
C GLN A 129 -32.81 6.38 -12.77
N ILE A 130 -31.49 6.51 -12.78
CA ILE A 130 -30.70 6.75 -13.97
C ILE A 130 -29.75 5.62 -14.27
N ALA A 131 -29.07 5.14 -13.25
CA ALA A 131 -27.98 4.19 -13.33
C ALA A 131 -27.93 3.28 -12.12
N HIS A 132 -27.44 2.07 -12.33
CA HIS A 132 -27.05 1.19 -11.25
C HIS A 132 -25.56 1.35 -11.01
N PRO A 133 -25.10 1.83 -9.85
CA PRO A 133 -23.66 1.95 -9.58
C PRO A 133 -23.04 0.56 -9.38
N ASP A 134 -21.82 0.37 -9.87
CA ASP A 134 -21.03 -0.82 -9.58
C ASP A 134 -20.49 -0.75 -8.15
N TYR A 135 -19.93 0.41 -7.78
CA TYR A 135 -19.44 0.69 -6.43
C TYR A 135 -20.08 1.95 -5.86
N VAL A 136 -20.32 1.90 -4.57
CA VAL A 136 -20.61 3.08 -3.77
C VAL A 136 -19.42 3.36 -2.88
N PHE A 137 -18.92 4.58 -2.99
CA PHE A 137 -17.94 5.16 -2.08
C PHE A 137 -18.71 6.00 -1.06
N PRO A 138 -19.01 5.46 0.12
CA PRO A 138 -19.67 6.23 1.16
C PRO A 138 -18.65 7.15 1.79
N TYR A 139 -18.37 8.20 1.10
CA TYR A 139 -17.30 9.16 1.28
C TYR A 139 -16.61 9.14 2.62
N ILE A 140 -15.30 9.06 2.64
CA ILE A 140 -14.44 10.06 3.30
C ILE A 140 -13.10 10.05 2.59
N ASP A 141 -12.73 11.23 2.11
CA ASP A 141 -11.39 11.58 1.73
C ASP A 141 -10.60 11.90 3.00
N GLU A 142 -9.50 11.16 3.24
CA GLU A 142 -8.58 11.41 4.34
C GLU A 142 -9.23 11.56 5.74
N PRO A 143 -9.91 10.55 6.26
CA PRO A 143 -10.52 10.66 7.58
C PRO A 143 -9.45 10.92 8.63
N PHE A 144 -9.60 12.02 9.41
CA PHE A 144 -8.67 12.45 10.48
C PHE A 144 -7.25 12.77 10.05
N HIS A 145 -7.11 13.33 8.85
CA HIS A 145 -5.82 13.75 8.31
C HIS A 145 -4.97 14.60 9.28
N ARG A 146 -5.61 15.40 10.13
CA ARG A 146 -4.91 16.38 10.96
C ARG A 146 -4.92 16.11 12.47
N LYS A 147 -5.83 15.25 12.95
CA LYS A 147 -5.94 14.97 14.39
C LYS A 147 -6.29 13.52 14.63
N PRO A 148 -5.72 12.90 15.68
CA PRO A 148 -6.19 11.61 16.11
C PRO A 148 -7.64 11.74 16.54
N PHE A 149 -8.44 10.83 16.04
CA PHE A 149 -9.81 10.73 16.48
C PHE A 149 -9.90 9.80 17.68
N LEU A 150 -10.33 10.35 18.81
CA LEU A 150 -10.66 9.61 20.00
C LEU A 150 -12.06 9.99 20.43
N ASP A 151 -12.97 9.03 20.42
CA ASP A 151 -14.35 9.24 20.86
C ASP A 151 -14.50 8.86 22.33
N TYR A 152 -14.85 9.85 23.14
CA TYR A 152 -15.12 9.72 24.56
C TYR A 152 -16.61 9.90 24.91
N SER A 153 -17.51 9.80 23.94
CA SER A 153 -18.94 9.93 24.15
C SER A 153 -19.48 8.85 25.11
N ALA A 154 -20.67 9.08 25.66
CA ALA A 154 -21.29 8.12 26.57
C ALA A 154 -21.56 6.77 25.87
N ALA A 155 -22.00 6.80 24.60
CA ALA A 155 -22.27 5.59 23.83
C ALA A 155 -20.97 4.79 23.59
N THR A 156 -19.88 5.46 23.23
CA THR A 156 -18.57 4.84 23.04
C THR A 156 -18.02 4.24 24.33
N ARG A 157 -18.18 4.92 25.46
CA ARG A 157 -17.77 4.37 26.76
C ARG A 157 -18.55 3.12 27.14
N ALA A 158 -19.86 3.12 26.90
CA ALA A 158 -20.71 1.97 27.18
C ALA A 158 -20.31 0.76 26.32
N GLU A 159 -20.02 0.98 25.04
CA GLU A 159 -19.59 -0.08 24.13
C GLU A 159 -18.20 -0.62 24.50
N PHE A 160 -17.26 0.23 24.89
CA PHE A 160 -15.96 -0.21 25.40
C PHE A 160 -16.12 -1.10 26.64
N GLU A 161 -16.92 -0.65 27.62
CA GLU A 161 -17.19 -1.43 28.85
C GLU A 161 -17.83 -2.77 28.53
N HIS A 162 -18.76 -2.80 27.57
CA HIS A 162 -19.36 -4.03 27.06
C HIS A 162 -18.35 -5.00 26.48
N GLN A 163 -17.42 -4.51 25.64
CA GLN A 163 -16.43 -5.35 24.96
C GLN A 163 -15.30 -5.82 25.88
N TYR A 164 -14.81 -4.96 26.75
CA TYR A 164 -13.59 -5.22 27.55
C TYR A 164 -13.89 -5.56 29.02
N GLY A 165 -15.10 -5.35 29.49
CA GLY A 165 -15.53 -5.70 30.85
C GLY A 165 -15.02 -4.75 31.95
N TYR A 166 -14.52 -3.58 31.58
CA TYR A 166 -14.13 -2.51 32.52
C TYR A 166 -14.35 -1.13 31.89
N ALA A 167 -14.44 -0.09 32.75
CA ALA A 167 -14.68 1.28 32.28
C ALA A 167 -13.58 1.80 31.36
N MET A 168 -13.98 2.45 30.26
CA MET A 168 -13.03 3.05 29.33
C MET A 168 -12.20 4.14 30.02
N PRO A 169 -10.86 4.19 29.78
CA PRO A 169 -10.01 5.27 30.28
C PRO A 169 -10.58 6.65 29.93
N LYS A 170 -10.49 7.59 30.86
CA LYS A 170 -11.04 8.96 30.67
C LYS A 170 -10.22 9.80 29.71
N SER A 171 -8.98 9.40 29.48
CA SER A 171 -8.06 10.04 28.55
C SER A 171 -7.05 9.03 28.01
N PHE A 172 -6.36 9.38 26.95
CA PHE A 172 -5.25 8.59 26.43
C PHE A 172 -4.11 8.44 27.44
N GLU A 173 -3.83 9.50 28.20
CA GLU A 173 -2.84 9.47 29.28
C GLU A 173 -3.22 8.44 30.36
N GLU A 174 -4.49 8.34 30.69
CA GLU A 174 -4.97 7.30 31.62
C GLU A 174 -4.81 5.90 31.02
N ALA A 175 -5.10 5.72 29.74
CA ALA A 175 -4.88 4.46 29.03
C ALA A 175 -3.41 4.02 29.09
N CYS A 176 -2.47 4.94 28.97
CA CYS A 176 -1.03 4.67 29.01
C CYS A 176 -0.49 4.23 30.39
N LYS A 177 -1.29 4.22 31.45
CA LYS A 177 -0.85 3.76 32.79
C LYS A 177 -0.50 2.27 32.81
N SER A 178 -1.03 1.47 31.92
CA SER A 178 -0.59 0.08 31.73
C SER A 178 -0.58 -0.31 30.24
N PRO A 179 0.33 -1.19 29.82
CA PRO A 179 0.35 -1.68 28.45
C PRO A 179 -0.98 -2.31 28.00
N ARG A 180 -1.63 -3.07 28.87
CA ARG A 180 -2.92 -3.68 28.57
C ARG A 180 -4.01 -2.65 28.30
N THR A 181 -4.18 -1.68 29.20
CA THR A 181 -5.20 -0.65 29.00
C THR A 181 -4.91 0.23 27.78
N GLN A 182 -3.62 0.46 27.47
CA GLN A 182 -3.23 1.19 26.28
C GLN A 182 -3.60 0.42 25.01
N LEU A 183 -3.30 -0.87 24.94
CA LEU A 183 -3.65 -1.72 23.79
C LEU A 183 -5.18 -1.85 23.62
N ASP A 184 -5.91 -2.17 24.68
CA ASP A 184 -7.36 -2.32 24.64
C ASP A 184 -8.02 -1.01 24.18
N PHE A 185 -7.58 0.12 24.73
CA PHE A 185 -8.09 1.43 24.35
C PHE A 185 -7.81 1.79 22.89
N LEU A 186 -6.58 1.63 22.41
CA LEU A 186 -6.21 1.98 21.06
C LEU A 186 -6.84 1.02 20.03
N ASN A 187 -6.91 -0.27 20.32
CA ASN A 187 -7.60 -1.24 19.49
C ASN A 187 -9.07 -0.89 19.32
N PHE A 188 -9.74 -0.54 20.43
CA PHE A 188 -11.13 -0.14 20.40
C PHE A 188 -11.35 1.15 19.59
N GLN A 189 -10.58 2.19 19.88
CA GLN A 189 -10.69 3.47 19.18
C GLN A 189 -10.42 3.34 17.68
N SER A 190 -9.47 2.52 17.31
CA SER A 190 -9.18 2.20 15.91
C SER A 190 -10.38 1.57 15.19
N CYS A 191 -11.09 0.65 15.87
CA CYS A 191 -12.23 -0.05 15.28
C CYS A 191 -13.50 0.80 15.10
N ILE A 192 -13.57 1.99 15.68
CA ILE A 192 -14.72 2.90 15.51
C ILE A 192 -15.01 3.18 14.02
N PHE A 193 -13.95 3.34 13.21
CA PHE A 193 -14.10 3.52 11.77
C PHE A 193 -14.71 2.31 11.10
N ARG A 194 -14.13 1.14 11.33
CA ARG A 194 -14.65 -0.12 10.81
C ARG A 194 -16.12 -0.28 11.12
N ASP A 195 -16.50 -0.02 12.36
CA ASP A 195 -17.89 -0.21 12.84
C ASP A 195 -18.84 0.79 12.15
N GLY A 196 -18.40 2.02 11.92
CA GLY A 196 -19.12 2.99 11.11
C GLY A 196 -19.30 2.54 9.65
N TRP A 197 -18.24 2.03 9.04
CA TRP A 197 -18.29 1.49 7.69
C TRP A 197 -19.19 0.26 7.58
N MET A 198 -19.13 -0.64 8.55
CA MET A 198 -20.01 -1.82 8.58
C MET A 198 -21.49 -1.42 8.64
N LYS A 199 -21.85 -0.43 9.45
CA LYS A 199 -23.20 0.11 9.49
C LYS A 199 -23.62 0.73 8.16
N THR A 200 -22.72 1.49 7.54
CA THR A 200 -22.97 2.07 6.21
C THR A 200 -23.14 1.00 5.14
N ALA A 201 -22.27 0.00 5.11
CA ALA A 201 -22.38 -1.13 4.18
C ALA A 201 -23.71 -1.86 4.32
N LYS A 202 -24.15 -2.10 5.56
CA LYS A 202 -25.47 -2.68 5.85
C LYS A 202 -26.61 -1.86 5.24
N ILE A 203 -26.59 -0.55 5.44
CA ILE A 203 -27.61 0.37 4.90
C ILE A 203 -27.64 0.34 3.37
N VAL A 204 -26.47 0.35 2.73
CA VAL A 204 -26.36 0.25 1.27
C VAL A 204 -26.92 -1.08 0.76
N HIS A 205 -26.56 -2.20 1.39
CA HIS A 205 -27.01 -3.52 0.99
C HIS A 205 -28.52 -3.77 1.28
N GLU A 206 -29.08 -3.14 2.29
CA GLU A 206 -30.54 -3.14 2.52
C GLU A 206 -31.28 -2.40 1.41
N PHE A 207 -30.67 -1.37 0.84
CA PHE A 207 -31.23 -0.63 -0.29
C PHE A 207 -31.08 -1.43 -1.60
N ASP A 208 -29.86 -1.91 -1.90
CA ASP A 208 -29.57 -2.75 -3.06
C ASP A 208 -28.38 -3.70 -2.76
N PRO A 209 -28.67 -5.02 -2.58
CA PRO A 209 -27.63 -6.00 -2.25
C PRO A 209 -26.61 -6.27 -3.35
N ARG A 210 -26.83 -5.74 -4.57
CA ARG A 210 -25.91 -5.91 -5.70
C ARG A 210 -24.80 -4.88 -5.72
N VAL A 211 -25.00 -3.76 -5.05
CA VAL A 211 -24.02 -2.66 -4.97
C VAL A 211 -22.87 -3.08 -4.09
N LYS A 212 -21.66 -2.86 -4.58
CA LYS A 212 -20.42 -3.09 -3.83
C LYS A 212 -19.98 -1.84 -3.10
N ILE A 213 -19.30 -2.03 -1.97
CA ILE A 213 -18.76 -0.93 -1.18
C ILE A 213 -17.28 -0.75 -1.51
N ALA A 214 -16.90 0.48 -1.80
CA ALA A 214 -15.50 0.87 -1.93
C ALA A 214 -15.14 1.92 -0.89
N ILE A 215 -13.96 1.81 -0.31
CA ILE A 215 -13.45 2.74 0.69
C ILE A 215 -12.12 3.30 0.23
N THR A 216 -11.99 4.62 0.30
CA THR A 216 -10.72 5.30 0.10
C THR A 216 -10.05 5.56 1.44
N HIS A 217 -8.81 5.15 1.57
CA HIS A 217 -7.95 5.44 2.70
C HIS A 217 -6.84 6.41 2.29
N ASP A 218 -6.51 7.31 3.19
CA ASP A 218 -5.33 8.15 3.03
C ASP A 218 -4.06 7.33 3.28
N SER A 219 -3.13 7.36 2.34
CA SER A 219 -1.83 6.71 2.45
C SER A 219 -0.96 7.25 3.58
N HIS A 220 -1.19 8.47 3.99
CA HIS A 220 -0.48 9.07 5.11
C HIS A 220 -0.72 8.29 6.40
N ASN A 221 -1.84 7.60 6.49
CA ASN A 221 -2.24 6.83 7.64
C ASN A 221 -1.44 5.53 7.79
N VAL A 222 -1.12 4.86 6.71
CA VAL A 222 -0.43 3.56 6.75
C VAL A 222 1.08 3.72 6.91
N TYR A 223 1.58 4.89 6.60
CA TYR A 223 3.02 5.10 6.44
C TYR A 223 3.74 5.74 7.62
N GLY A 224 3.01 6.15 8.63
CA GLY A 224 3.60 6.77 9.81
C GLY A 224 4.41 8.01 9.49
N GLY A 225 3.90 8.88 8.68
CA GLY A 225 4.69 9.99 8.19
C GLY A 225 4.53 11.30 8.87
N GLY A 226 4.43 11.36 10.16
CA GLY A 226 4.48 12.63 10.90
C GLY A 226 3.36 13.63 10.58
N VAL A 227 2.45 13.27 9.70
CA VAL A 227 1.35 14.13 9.26
C VAL A 227 0.07 13.76 9.95
N ASN A 228 -0.08 12.49 10.27
CA ASN A 228 -1.28 11.95 10.89
C ASN A 228 -0.91 11.17 12.16
N SER A 229 -1.47 11.60 13.27
CA SER A 229 -1.26 10.96 14.55
C SER A 229 -1.91 9.58 14.68
N ASN A 230 -2.92 9.27 13.88
CA ASN A 230 -3.50 7.93 13.85
C ASN A 230 -2.51 6.91 13.29
N SER A 231 -1.77 7.27 12.26
CA SER A 231 -0.75 6.39 11.69
C SER A 231 0.43 6.19 12.63
N GLN A 232 0.79 7.17 13.43
CA GLN A 232 1.81 7.02 14.47
C GLN A 232 1.45 5.95 15.50
N MET A 233 0.17 5.67 15.64
CA MET A 233 -0.36 4.71 16.60
C MET A 233 -0.92 3.44 15.95
N ALA A 234 -0.73 3.26 14.65
CA ALA A 234 -1.32 2.15 13.90
C ALA A 234 -2.83 1.99 14.10
N MET A 235 -3.54 3.09 14.32
CA MET A 235 -4.98 3.08 14.57
C MET A 235 -5.80 2.84 13.31
N ASP A 236 -5.22 3.02 12.15
CA ASP A 236 -5.83 2.82 10.84
C ASP A 236 -5.30 1.57 10.13
N ASP A 237 -4.86 0.60 10.90
CA ASP A 237 -4.45 -0.69 10.40
C ASP A 237 -5.65 -1.47 9.83
N VAL A 238 -5.82 -1.36 8.53
CA VAL A 238 -6.92 -2.01 7.80
C VAL A 238 -6.90 -3.54 7.92
N PHE A 239 -5.74 -4.13 8.15
CA PHE A 239 -5.66 -5.56 8.41
C PHE A 239 -6.34 -5.92 9.74
N HIS A 240 -6.06 -5.15 10.79
CA HIS A 240 -6.68 -5.33 12.11
C HIS A 240 -8.20 -5.14 12.06
N TRP A 241 -8.68 -4.23 11.20
CA TRP A 241 -10.12 -4.02 11.03
C TRP A 241 -10.81 -5.21 10.35
N GLY A 242 -10.08 -6.04 9.61
CA GLY A 242 -10.64 -7.13 8.83
C GLY A 242 -11.27 -6.64 7.52
N GLY A 243 -11.75 -7.58 6.71
CA GLY A 243 -12.24 -7.27 5.35
C GLY A 243 -13.76 -7.07 5.22
N ASN A 244 -14.54 -7.11 6.32
CA ASN A 244 -16.00 -7.30 6.24
C ASN A 244 -16.80 -6.04 5.91
N TYR A 245 -16.18 -4.87 5.84
CA TYR A 245 -16.86 -3.58 5.70
C TYR A 245 -16.78 -2.98 4.31
N ALA A 246 -15.99 -3.57 3.40
CA ALA A 246 -15.92 -3.15 2.02
C ALA A 246 -15.53 -4.31 1.08
N ASP A 247 -15.72 -4.10 -0.22
CA ASP A 247 -15.36 -5.02 -1.30
C ASP A 247 -14.09 -4.58 -2.03
N LEU A 248 -13.86 -3.26 -2.05
CA LEU A 248 -12.73 -2.60 -2.68
C LEU A 248 -12.09 -1.63 -1.67
N PHE A 249 -10.78 -1.74 -1.52
CA PHE A 249 -9.97 -0.87 -0.68
C PHE A 249 -9.03 -0.08 -1.57
N VAL A 250 -9.16 1.23 -1.56
CA VAL A 250 -8.38 2.15 -2.37
C VAL A 250 -7.50 3.01 -1.48
N TYR A 251 -6.21 3.08 -1.80
CA TYR A 251 -5.31 4.03 -1.15
C TYR A 251 -5.01 5.22 -2.04
N ASP A 252 -5.05 6.39 -1.42
CA ASP A 252 -4.59 7.65 -1.99
C ASP A 252 -3.11 7.84 -1.64
N ILE A 253 -2.22 7.59 -2.59
CA ILE A 253 -0.78 7.65 -2.40
C ILE A 253 -0.17 8.73 -3.25
N TYR A 254 0.62 9.58 -2.61
CA TYR A 254 1.43 10.63 -3.24
C TYR A 254 2.92 10.28 -3.14
N PRO A 255 3.44 9.33 -3.91
CA PRO A 255 4.77 8.77 -3.70
C PRO A 255 5.87 9.82 -3.70
N TYR A 256 5.81 10.79 -4.59
CA TYR A 256 6.83 11.84 -4.68
C TYR A 256 6.68 12.95 -3.66
N LEU A 257 5.44 13.34 -3.34
CA LEU A 257 5.17 14.40 -2.36
C LEU A 257 5.57 13.98 -0.96
N THR A 258 5.18 12.78 -0.56
CA THR A 258 5.42 12.30 0.79
C THR A 258 6.91 12.17 1.09
N PHE A 259 7.68 11.74 0.11
CA PHE A 259 9.12 11.65 0.27
C PHE A 259 9.76 13.02 0.47
N ASP A 260 9.38 14.00 -0.33
CA ASP A 260 9.89 15.37 -0.26
C ASP A 260 9.54 16.08 1.07
N TYR A 261 8.33 15.89 1.56
CA TYR A 261 7.92 16.50 2.82
C TYR A 261 8.68 16.00 4.04
N ARG A 262 9.07 14.74 4.04
CA ARG A 262 9.70 14.10 5.19
C ARG A 262 11.16 14.41 5.36
N TYR A 263 11.84 14.66 4.27
CA TYR A 263 13.30 14.75 4.27
C TYR A 263 13.85 16.17 4.10
N GLY A 264 12.97 17.17 4.15
CA GLY A 264 13.33 18.58 4.20
C GLY A 264 13.49 19.26 2.85
N GLU A 265 13.48 20.60 2.88
CA GLU A 265 13.48 21.46 1.70
C GLU A 265 14.78 21.41 0.88
N THR A 266 15.86 20.88 1.42
CA THR A 266 17.20 20.97 0.84
C THR A 266 17.57 19.82 -0.07
N GLY A 267 16.81 18.71 -0.04
CA GLY A 267 17.18 17.53 -0.79
C GLY A 267 16.03 16.98 -1.62
N VAL A 268 16.12 17.09 -2.92
CA VAL A 268 15.46 16.14 -3.79
C VAL A 268 16.29 14.88 -3.71
N TYR A 269 15.91 13.98 -2.82
CA TYR A 269 16.51 12.66 -2.83
C TYR A 269 15.96 11.94 -4.05
N ARG A 270 16.85 11.60 -4.95
CA ARG A 270 16.50 10.84 -6.12
C ARG A 270 16.10 9.41 -5.76
N LYS A 271 16.52 8.91 -4.60
CA LYS A 271 16.42 7.49 -4.20
C LYS A 271 16.04 7.38 -2.72
N PRO A 272 15.21 6.40 -2.35
CA PRO A 272 14.30 5.61 -3.18
C PRO A 272 12.97 6.35 -3.43
N ARG A 273 12.53 6.44 -4.67
CA ARG A 273 11.35 7.25 -5.04
C ARG A 273 10.02 6.61 -4.67
N MET A 274 9.95 5.28 -4.67
CA MET A 274 8.70 4.50 -4.56
C MET A 274 8.53 3.76 -3.24
N SER A 275 9.41 3.96 -2.27
CA SER A 275 9.41 3.19 -1.02
C SER A 275 8.08 3.22 -0.27
N GLN A 276 7.39 4.34 -0.29
CA GLN A 276 6.09 4.48 0.32
C GLN A 276 5.03 3.67 -0.43
N LEU A 277 4.97 3.81 -1.74
CA LEU A 277 4.03 3.10 -2.58
C LEU A 277 4.21 1.58 -2.43
N HIS A 278 5.44 1.08 -2.52
CA HIS A 278 5.73 -0.34 -2.39
C HIS A 278 5.31 -0.91 -1.03
N TYR A 279 5.66 -0.22 0.05
CA TYR A 279 5.32 -0.66 1.40
C TYR A 279 3.81 -0.67 1.64
N THR A 280 3.13 0.41 1.26
CA THR A 280 1.68 0.53 1.42
C THR A 280 0.93 -0.50 0.57
N MET A 281 1.37 -0.72 -0.67
CA MET A 281 0.81 -1.77 -1.53
C MET A 281 0.94 -3.15 -0.91
N ALA A 282 2.10 -3.45 -0.32
CA ALA A 282 2.32 -4.75 0.29
C ALA A 282 1.41 -4.98 1.52
N GLN A 283 1.17 -3.96 2.33
CA GLN A 283 0.22 -4.02 3.44
C GLN A 283 -1.22 -4.22 2.95
N LEU A 284 -1.64 -3.41 1.98
CA LEU A 284 -2.99 -3.50 1.44
C LEU A 284 -3.21 -4.83 0.72
N ARG A 285 -2.23 -5.31 -0.02
CA ARG A 285 -2.27 -6.63 -0.66
C ARG A 285 -2.41 -7.75 0.35
N ASN A 286 -1.67 -7.71 1.47
CA ASN A 286 -1.81 -8.68 2.54
C ASN A 286 -3.25 -8.73 3.06
N MET A 287 -3.84 -7.58 3.36
CA MET A 287 -5.22 -7.49 3.84
C MET A 287 -6.22 -8.01 2.79
N THR A 288 -6.16 -7.50 1.57
CA THR A 288 -7.11 -7.86 0.51
C THR A 288 -7.01 -9.33 0.12
N THR A 289 -5.81 -9.89 0.05
CA THR A 289 -5.61 -11.33 -0.22
C THR A 289 -6.16 -12.18 0.91
N THR A 290 -5.88 -11.82 2.16
CA THR A 290 -6.36 -12.57 3.34
C THR A 290 -7.87 -12.63 3.41
N TYR A 291 -8.55 -11.54 3.10
CA TYR A 291 -10.00 -11.43 3.20
C TYR A 291 -10.74 -11.59 1.86
N GLY A 292 -10.06 -11.91 0.77
CA GLY A 292 -10.66 -12.10 -0.55
C GLY A 292 -11.25 -10.82 -1.15
N LYS A 293 -10.62 -9.68 -0.91
CA LYS A 293 -11.07 -8.35 -1.34
C LYS A 293 -10.25 -7.83 -2.52
N LYS A 294 -10.71 -6.71 -3.10
CA LYS A 294 -10.02 -6.02 -4.20
C LYS A 294 -9.19 -4.84 -3.67
N MET A 295 -8.13 -4.55 -4.37
CA MET A 295 -7.20 -3.47 -4.08
C MET A 295 -7.20 -2.43 -5.19
N GLY A 296 -7.16 -1.16 -4.83
CA GLY A 296 -7.06 -0.05 -5.76
C GLY A 296 -6.10 1.03 -5.29
N PHE A 297 -5.66 1.86 -6.25
CA PHE A 297 -4.79 3.01 -5.97
C PHE A 297 -5.20 4.23 -6.77
N TRP A 298 -5.05 5.38 -6.15
CA TRP A 298 -5.04 6.65 -6.84
C TRP A 298 -3.72 6.82 -7.57
N VAL A 299 -3.80 6.84 -8.90
CA VAL A 299 -2.65 7.03 -9.77
C VAL A 299 -2.97 8.26 -10.62
N GLY A 300 -2.48 9.42 -10.25
CA GLY A 300 -3.05 10.58 -10.86
C GLY A 300 -2.12 11.62 -11.44
N THR A 301 -2.55 12.15 -12.57
CA THR A 301 -2.06 13.38 -13.21
C THR A 301 -2.16 14.59 -12.28
N TYR A 302 -3.06 14.54 -11.32
CA TYR A 302 -3.28 15.52 -10.27
C TYR A 302 -2.06 15.76 -9.37
N ASN A 303 -1.33 14.73 -9.05
CA ASN A 303 -0.18 14.81 -8.14
C ASN A 303 0.93 15.71 -8.69
N LYS A 304 1.08 15.80 -10.01
CA LYS A 304 2.05 16.71 -10.60
C LYS A 304 1.73 18.18 -10.33
N ALA A 305 0.47 18.57 -10.42
CA ALA A 305 0.08 19.96 -10.13
C ALA A 305 0.43 20.37 -8.70
N TRP A 306 0.24 19.46 -7.73
CA TRP A 306 0.68 19.66 -6.35
C TRP A 306 2.20 19.74 -6.25
N PHE A 307 2.92 18.83 -6.90
CA PHE A 307 4.37 18.84 -6.92
C PHE A 307 4.93 20.13 -7.53
N VAL A 308 4.38 20.58 -8.67
CA VAL A 308 4.74 21.85 -9.30
C VAL A 308 4.50 23.04 -8.36
N ARG A 309 3.37 23.04 -7.65
CA ARG A 309 3.02 24.10 -6.70
C ARG A 309 4.04 24.23 -5.58
N PHE A 310 4.56 23.11 -5.08
CA PHE A 310 5.46 23.08 -3.92
C PHE A 310 6.95 23.06 -4.28
N ARG A 311 7.30 22.52 -5.47
CA ARG A 311 8.70 22.27 -5.85
C ARG A 311 9.14 22.90 -7.17
N GLY A 312 8.20 23.47 -7.89
CA GLY A 312 8.45 24.13 -9.17
C GLY A 312 8.38 23.22 -10.39
N LYS A 313 8.08 23.82 -11.54
CA LYS A 313 7.81 23.12 -12.80
C LYS A 313 8.99 22.30 -13.29
N GLU A 314 10.21 22.86 -13.27
CA GLU A 314 11.42 22.21 -13.76
C GLU A 314 11.70 20.88 -13.04
N ARG A 315 11.52 20.84 -11.70
CA ARG A 315 11.67 19.61 -10.92
C ARG A 315 10.59 18.58 -11.22
N ALA A 316 9.35 19.02 -11.39
CA ALA A 316 8.27 18.13 -11.76
C ALA A 316 8.53 17.45 -13.11
N GLU A 317 8.97 18.19 -14.10
CA GLU A 317 9.31 17.66 -15.43
C GLU A 317 10.48 16.66 -15.39
N GLN A 318 11.42 16.86 -14.46
CA GLN A 318 12.57 15.98 -14.31
C GLN A 318 12.25 14.63 -13.63
N PHE A 319 11.30 14.61 -12.68
CA PHE A 319 11.12 13.47 -11.78
C PHE A 319 9.76 12.80 -11.87
N TRP A 320 8.82 13.34 -12.62
CA TRP A 320 7.48 12.80 -12.69
C TRP A 320 7.29 11.87 -13.89
N SER A 321 6.66 10.72 -13.65
CA SER A 321 6.21 9.81 -14.69
C SER A 321 4.93 9.09 -14.29
N GLU A 322 3.85 9.35 -14.99
CA GLU A 322 2.57 8.65 -14.81
C GLU A 322 2.68 7.17 -15.17
N HIS A 323 3.51 6.86 -16.14
CA HIS A 323 3.77 5.52 -16.61
C HIS A 323 4.36 4.63 -15.49
N GLU A 324 5.33 5.17 -14.78
CA GLU A 324 5.99 4.53 -13.66
C GLU A 324 5.01 4.19 -12.53
N VAL A 325 4.24 5.19 -12.08
CA VAL A 325 3.28 5.01 -10.97
C VAL A 325 2.17 4.04 -11.33
N LEU A 326 1.62 4.15 -12.54
CA LEU A 326 0.58 3.27 -13.04
C LEU A 326 1.04 1.80 -13.08
N TYR A 327 2.21 1.55 -13.64
CA TYR A 327 2.74 0.20 -13.78
C TYR A 327 3.12 -0.41 -12.42
N THR A 328 3.70 0.39 -11.51
CA THR A 328 4.00 -0.05 -10.15
C THR A 328 2.72 -0.47 -9.40
N ALA A 329 1.64 0.31 -9.50
CA ALA A 329 0.37 -0.02 -8.86
C ALA A 329 -0.19 -1.36 -9.38
N ILE A 330 -0.20 -1.56 -10.70
CA ILE A 330 -0.70 -2.80 -11.31
C ILE A 330 0.23 -3.99 -11.02
N ALA A 331 1.53 -3.81 -11.13
CA ALA A 331 2.53 -4.82 -10.78
C ALA A 331 2.40 -5.27 -9.33
N GLY A 332 2.10 -4.32 -8.43
CA GLY A 332 1.87 -4.56 -7.01
C GLY A 332 0.59 -5.32 -6.67
N GLY A 333 -0.31 -5.52 -7.64
CA GLY A 333 -1.55 -6.28 -7.48
C GLY A 333 -2.82 -5.46 -7.54
N SER A 334 -2.75 -4.15 -7.84
CA SER A 334 -3.94 -3.32 -7.97
C SER A 334 -4.82 -3.80 -9.13
N ASP A 335 -6.10 -3.93 -8.84
CA ASP A 335 -7.13 -4.25 -9.82
C ASP A 335 -8.00 -3.04 -10.18
N TYR A 336 -7.84 -1.95 -9.44
CA TYR A 336 -8.65 -0.75 -9.59
C TYR A 336 -7.75 0.48 -9.55
N ILE A 337 -7.78 1.27 -10.62
CA ILE A 337 -6.98 2.48 -10.74
C ILE A 337 -7.91 3.68 -10.74
N ILE A 338 -7.69 4.60 -9.82
CA ILE A 338 -8.33 5.92 -9.83
C ILE A 338 -7.33 6.90 -10.38
N SER A 339 -7.67 7.52 -11.51
CA SER A 339 -6.94 8.66 -12.04
C SER A 339 -7.76 9.91 -11.80
N PRO A 340 -7.45 10.72 -10.79
CA PRO A 340 -8.10 12.00 -10.65
C PRO A 340 -7.59 12.88 -11.80
N SER A 341 -8.44 13.18 -12.74
CA SER A 341 -8.15 14.22 -13.69
C SER A 341 -8.99 15.44 -13.34
N ASP A 342 -8.35 16.57 -13.28
CA ASP A 342 -9.00 17.86 -13.26
C ASP A 342 -9.65 18.21 -14.60
N TYR A 343 -9.89 17.21 -15.41
CA TYR A 343 -10.39 17.37 -16.77
C TYR A 343 -11.70 18.18 -16.82
N MET A 344 -12.44 18.22 -15.74
CA MET A 344 -13.79 18.79 -15.77
C MET A 344 -14.19 19.69 -14.58
N GLY A 345 -13.35 20.05 -13.64
CA GLY A 345 -13.91 20.79 -12.51
C GLY A 345 -12.98 21.59 -11.62
N HIS A 346 -11.75 21.19 -11.46
CA HIS A 346 -10.83 21.92 -10.60
C HIS A 346 -10.00 22.94 -11.39
N ASN A 347 -9.65 24.05 -10.77
CA ASN A 347 -8.87 25.15 -11.37
C ASN A 347 -7.38 24.83 -11.61
N LEU A 348 -7.03 23.55 -11.65
CA LEU A 348 -5.66 23.12 -11.92
C LEU A 348 -5.54 22.76 -13.40
N PRO A 349 -4.60 23.32 -14.14
CA PRO A 349 -4.42 22.99 -15.54
C PRO A 349 -3.99 21.52 -15.65
N VAL A 350 -4.76 20.75 -16.40
CA VAL A 350 -4.33 19.41 -16.84
C VAL A 350 -3.08 19.58 -17.67
N ASP A 351 -2.01 18.93 -17.26
CA ASP A 351 -0.84 18.83 -18.13
C ASP A 351 -1.14 17.76 -19.19
N GLN A 352 -1.43 18.20 -20.41
CA GLN A 352 -1.81 17.31 -21.51
C GLN A 352 -0.76 16.23 -21.75
N ASN A 353 0.52 16.55 -21.61
CA ASN A 353 1.59 15.57 -21.80
C ASN A 353 1.50 14.41 -20.80
N HIS A 354 1.11 14.69 -19.55
CA HIS A 354 0.94 13.66 -18.53
C HIS A 354 -0.32 12.83 -18.76
N TRP A 355 -1.41 13.48 -19.17
CA TRP A 355 -2.61 12.77 -19.55
C TRP A 355 -2.35 11.82 -20.73
N ASP A 356 -1.64 12.30 -21.74
CA ASP A 356 -1.26 11.49 -22.91
C ASP A 356 -0.31 10.33 -22.52
N GLU A 357 0.62 10.56 -21.59
CA GLU A 357 1.53 9.52 -21.09
C GLU A 357 0.76 8.46 -20.28
N TYR A 358 -0.16 8.86 -19.41
CA TYR A 358 -1.07 7.97 -18.74
C TYR A 358 -1.88 7.13 -19.74
N GLY A 359 -2.50 7.79 -20.71
CA GLY A 359 -3.28 7.14 -21.76
C GLY A 359 -2.45 6.16 -22.59
N ARG A 360 -1.19 6.48 -22.87
CA ARG A 360 -0.28 5.55 -23.54
C ARG A 360 -0.03 4.30 -22.70
N GLY A 361 0.25 4.45 -21.40
CA GLY A 361 0.44 3.35 -20.48
C GLY A 361 -0.82 2.47 -20.41
N MET A 362 -1.99 3.09 -20.25
CA MET A 362 -3.26 2.38 -20.20
C MET A 362 -3.55 1.63 -21.51
N ARG A 363 -3.31 2.21 -22.68
CA ARG A 363 -3.51 1.52 -23.96
C ARG A 363 -2.65 0.27 -24.11
N ILE A 364 -1.41 0.28 -23.58
CA ILE A 364 -0.56 -0.90 -23.57
C ILE A 364 -1.16 -1.98 -22.66
N ILE A 365 -1.55 -1.61 -21.45
CA ILE A 365 -2.17 -2.50 -20.46
C ILE A 365 -3.48 -3.08 -21.02
N GLN A 366 -4.30 -2.30 -21.70
CA GLN A 366 -5.58 -2.70 -22.26
C GLN A 366 -5.47 -3.77 -23.34
N LYS A 367 -4.33 -3.96 -23.98
CA LYS A 367 -4.11 -5.07 -24.92
C LYS A 367 -4.32 -6.44 -24.26
N GLU A 368 -4.05 -6.52 -22.95
CA GLU A 368 -4.13 -7.74 -22.15
C GLU A 368 -5.07 -7.58 -20.92
N GLY A 369 -5.74 -6.46 -20.79
CA GLY A 369 -6.39 -5.94 -19.59
C GLY A 369 -7.09 -6.96 -18.69
N ALA A 370 -8.07 -7.71 -19.19
CA ALA A 370 -8.78 -8.72 -18.41
C ALA A 370 -7.83 -9.84 -17.93
N ALA A 371 -6.92 -10.28 -18.79
CA ALA A 371 -5.98 -11.36 -18.44
C ALA A 371 -4.93 -10.90 -17.40
N ILE A 372 -4.54 -9.63 -17.39
CA ILE A 372 -3.71 -9.06 -16.32
C ILE A 372 -4.47 -9.05 -15.00
N ALA A 373 -5.74 -8.63 -15.02
CA ALA A 373 -6.57 -8.58 -13.82
C ALA A 373 -6.86 -9.98 -13.24
N ASP A 374 -7.01 -10.97 -14.10
CA ASP A 374 -7.24 -12.38 -13.70
C ASP A 374 -5.96 -13.08 -13.22
N ALA A 375 -4.78 -12.52 -13.52
CA ALA A 375 -3.52 -13.05 -13.06
C ALA A 375 -3.19 -12.47 -11.66
N PRO A 376 -3.22 -13.26 -10.58
CA PRO A 376 -2.88 -12.76 -9.26
C PRO A 376 -1.40 -12.36 -9.18
N LYS A 377 -1.09 -11.45 -8.26
CA LYS A 377 0.28 -11.20 -7.86
C LYS A 377 0.87 -12.50 -7.30
N VAL A 378 2.08 -12.83 -7.71
CA VAL A 378 2.77 -14.03 -7.21
C VAL A 378 3.10 -13.84 -5.73
N LYS A 379 2.79 -14.85 -4.90
CA LYS A 379 3.14 -14.85 -3.47
C LYS A 379 4.65 -14.92 -3.32
N ALA A 380 5.21 -14.04 -2.48
CA ALA A 380 6.65 -14.04 -2.23
C ALA A 380 7.12 -15.24 -1.38
N ASN A 381 8.39 -15.61 -1.51
CA ASN A 381 9.03 -16.64 -0.67
C ASN A 381 9.52 -16.08 0.67
N ALA A 382 9.60 -14.77 0.82
CA ALA A 382 9.98 -14.07 2.03
C ALA A 382 8.96 -13.01 2.42
N CYS A 383 8.88 -12.72 3.71
CA CYS A 383 7.97 -11.71 4.24
C CYS A 383 8.66 -10.78 5.24
N PHE A 384 8.05 -9.64 5.45
CA PHE A 384 8.48 -8.57 6.36
C PHE A 384 7.45 -8.45 7.49
N LEU A 385 7.90 -8.34 8.74
CA LEU A 385 6.99 -8.17 9.87
C LEU A 385 6.48 -6.74 9.97
N PHE A 386 5.18 -6.59 10.16
CA PHE A 386 4.55 -5.37 10.64
C PHE A 386 4.35 -5.46 12.16
N PRO A 387 5.21 -4.78 12.97
CA PRO A 387 5.19 -4.92 14.43
C PRO A 387 4.15 -3.98 15.06
N ARG A 388 2.85 -4.27 14.86
CA ARG A 388 1.75 -3.41 15.28
C ARG A 388 1.76 -3.09 16.77
N THR A 389 2.00 -4.10 17.61
CA THR A 389 2.04 -3.93 19.08
C THR A 389 3.12 -2.95 19.51
N GLN A 390 4.30 -2.97 18.87
CA GLN A 390 5.34 -2.00 19.15
C GLN A 390 4.82 -0.58 18.94
N TYR A 391 4.18 -0.33 17.82
CA TYR A 391 3.71 1.01 17.48
C TYR A 391 2.62 1.51 18.41
N LEU A 392 1.66 0.65 18.75
CA LEU A 392 0.62 1.01 19.71
C LEU A 392 1.18 1.32 21.10
N LEU A 393 2.22 0.62 21.54
CA LEU A 393 2.77 0.76 22.89
C LEU A 393 3.86 1.83 23.00
N THR A 394 4.69 2.01 21.98
CA THR A 394 5.81 2.96 22.03
C THR A 394 5.44 4.32 21.48
N GLN A 395 4.42 4.39 20.62
CA GLN A 395 4.04 5.59 19.86
C GLN A 395 5.20 6.13 19.03
N GLU A 396 6.15 5.27 18.75
CA GLU A 396 7.27 5.62 17.90
C GLU A 396 6.79 5.67 16.46
N GLU A 397 7.22 6.70 15.74
CA GLU A 397 6.91 6.80 14.32
C GLU A 397 7.48 5.61 13.55
N TYR A 398 6.68 5.05 12.66
CA TYR A 398 7.10 4.09 11.62
C TYR A 398 8.17 4.60 10.66
N TYR A 399 8.78 5.66 10.98
CA TYR A 399 9.37 6.64 10.12
C TYR A 399 10.18 6.04 9.02
N ASN A 400 10.70 5.04 8.90
CA ASN A 400 11.54 4.51 7.83
C ASN A 400 11.35 3.01 7.59
N VAL A 401 10.31 2.41 8.15
CA VAL A 401 10.02 1.00 7.88
C VAL A 401 9.89 0.75 6.38
N GLY A 402 9.26 1.68 5.66
CA GLY A 402 9.20 1.65 4.21
C GLY A 402 10.56 1.67 3.52
N LEU A 403 11.56 2.34 4.10
CA LEU A 403 12.92 2.33 3.56
C LEU A 403 13.60 0.97 3.78
N SER A 404 13.42 0.36 4.94
CA SER A 404 13.91 -1.00 5.17
C SER A 404 13.26 -1.99 4.23
N TYR A 405 11.94 -1.91 4.07
CA TYR A 405 11.20 -2.74 3.12
C TYR A 405 11.73 -2.56 1.70
N GLU A 406 11.93 -1.32 1.26
CA GLU A 406 12.47 -0.98 -0.07
C GLU A 406 13.88 -1.54 -0.30
N LEU A 407 14.77 -1.44 0.69
CA LEU A 407 16.10 -2.03 0.62
C LEU A 407 16.03 -3.54 0.35
N PHE A 408 15.20 -4.24 1.11
CA PHE A 408 15.03 -5.70 0.95
C PHE A 408 14.33 -6.05 -0.37
N LEU A 409 13.31 -5.29 -0.77
CA LEU A 409 12.61 -5.46 -2.05
C LEU A 409 13.58 -5.36 -3.23
N ARG A 410 14.42 -4.34 -3.25
CA ARG A 410 15.40 -4.10 -4.32
C ARG A 410 16.51 -5.14 -4.35
N ALA A 411 16.95 -5.60 -3.19
CA ALA A 411 18.05 -6.56 -3.08
C ALA A 411 17.62 -8.01 -3.32
N PHE A 412 16.40 -8.37 -2.97
CA PHE A 412 15.90 -9.74 -3.06
C PHE A 412 14.89 -9.93 -4.20
N GLY A 413 14.06 -8.92 -4.48
CA GLY A 413 12.93 -8.99 -5.38
C GLY A 413 11.62 -8.82 -4.62
N GLU A 414 10.68 -9.77 -4.71
CA GLU A 414 9.36 -9.60 -4.09
C GLU A 414 9.34 -10.01 -2.62
N LEU A 415 8.62 -9.21 -1.81
CA LEU A 415 8.37 -9.42 -0.40
C LEU A 415 6.90 -9.19 -0.07
N ASP A 416 6.33 -10.06 0.75
CA ASP A 416 5.04 -9.84 1.38
C ASP A 416 5.21 -9.20 2.77
N ILE A 417 4.12 -8.67 3.34
CA ILE A 417 4.08 -8.21 4.72
C ILE A 417 3.16 -9.13 5.50
N LEU A 418 3.56 -9.51 6.71
CA LEU A 418 2.71 -10.23 7.66
C LEU A 418 2.50 -9.41 8.92
N HIS A 419 1.30 -9.49 9.46
CA HIS A 419 0.93 -8.98 10.77
C HIS A 419 1.22 -9.99 11.87
N GLU A 420 1.32 -9.52 13.12
CA GLU A 420 1.57 -10.35 14.28
C GLU A 420 0.54 -11.47 14.44
N ASP A 421 -0.74 -11.20 14.18
CA ASP A 421 -1.83 -12.20 14.26
C ASP A 421 -1.63 -13.33 13.26
N GLN A 422 -1.18 -13.04 12.04
CA GLN A 422 -0.89 -14.06 11.04
C GLN A 422 0.28 -14.95 11.42
N ILE A 423 1.23 -14.44 12.21
CA ILE A 423 2.32 -15.26 12.76
C ILE A 423 1.76 -16.23 13.80
N ILE A 424 0.84 -15.78 14.65
CA ILE A 424 0.16 -16.60 15.65
C ILE A 424 -0.71 -17.69 14.99
N ASP A 425 -1.31 -17.39 13.84
CA ASP A 425 -2.13 -18.32 13.05
C ASP A 425 -1.31 -19.22 12.11
N ASP A 426 0.00 -19.28 12.31
CA ASP A 426 0.93 -20.12 11.56
C ASP A 426 1.04 -19.81 10.06
N THR A 427 0.52 -18.66 9.58
CA THR A 427 0.65 -18.21 8.17
C THR A 427 2.13 -18.09 7.76
N LEU A 428 3.00 -17.75 8.72
CA LEU A 428 4.45 -17.67 8.52
C LEU A 428 5.06 -18.98 7.99
N ASN A 429 4.47 -20.14 8.29
CA ASN A 429 4.95 -21.43 7.79
C ASN A 429 4.87 -21.58 6.27
N GLY A 430 4.13 -20.71 5.60
CA GLY A 430 4.07 -20.64 4.13
C GLY A 430 5.19 -19.81 3.48
N TYR A 431 6.16 -19.32 4.25
CA TYR A 431 7.32 -18.56 3.79
C TYR A 431 8.62 -19.27 4.14
N GLN A 432 9.71 -18.89 3.48
CA GLN A 432 11.05 -19.40 3.74
C GLN A 432 11.86 -18.46 4.63
N ALA A 433 11.57 -17.16 4.58
CA ALA A 433 12.22 -16.16 5.42
C ALA A 433 11.25 -15.14 6.00
N LEU A 434 11.61 -14.63 7.19
CA LEU A 434 10.99 -13.48 7.85
C LEU A 434 12.05 -12.42 8.11
N VAL A 435 11.74 -11.18 7.74
CA VAL A 435 12.58 -10.00 8.00
C VAL A 435 12.01 -9.19 9.16
N LEU A 436 12.86 -8.88 10.13
CA LEU A 436 12.56 -8.08 11.32
C LEU A 436 13.46 -6.84 11.33
N CYS A 437 13.01 -5.73 10.74
CA CYS A 437 13.75 -4.48 10.81
C CYS A 437 13.20 -3.59 11.91
N ASP A 438 14.13 -3.13 12.76
CA ASP A 438 13.88 -2.16 13.81
C ASP A 438 12.79 -2.54 14.80
N VAL A 439 12.65 -3.84 15.04
CA VAL A 439 11.71 -4.39 16.02
C VAL A 439 12.35 -4.44 17.40
N THR A 440 11.89 -3.59 18.30
CA THR A 440 12.40 -3.45 19.68
C THR A 440 11.49 -4.09 20.72
N LEU A 441 10.20 -4.22 20.37
CA LEU A 441 9.16 -4.84 21.19
C LEU A 441 8.38 -5.85 20.34
N LEU A 442 8.15 -7.04 20.90
CA LEU A 442 7.42 -8.10 20.23
C LEU A 442 6.59 -8.88 21.25
N PRO A 443 5.29 -9.16 20.99
CA PRO A 443 4.51 -10.01 21.87
C PRO A 443 5.18 -11.38 22.08
N GLU A 444 5.16 -11.87 23.31
CA GLU A 444 5.86 -13.12 23.65
C GLU A 444 5.37 -14.30 22.81
N LYS A 445 4.06 -14.39 22.59
CA LYS A 445 3.48 -15.44 21.76
C LYS A 445 3.97 -15.38 20.32
N VAL A 446 4.09 -14.18 19.74
CA VAL A 446 4.66 -13.96 18.39
C VAL A 446 6.12 -14.41 18.36
N ALA A 447 6.91 -14.03 19.38
CA ALA A 447 8.31 -14.42 19.50
C ALA A 447 8.49 -15.95 19.55
N GLU A 448 7.63 -16.65 20.31
CA GLU A 448 7.64 -18.12 20.37
C GLU A 448 7.34 -18.78 19.03
N HIS A 449 6.37 -18.27 18.26
CA HIS A 449 6.06 -18.76 16.92
C HIS A 449 7.20 -18.52 15.94
N ILE A 450 7.86 -17.37 16.00
CA ILE A 450 9.06 -17.08 15.20
C ILE A 450 10.18 -18.06 15.52
N VAL A 451 10.45 -18.32 16.80
CA VAL A 451 11.45 -19.32 17.20
C VAL A 451 11.09 -20.72 16.71
N ARG A 452 9.82 -21.10 16.77
CA ARG A 452 9.32 -22.37 16.22
C ARG A 452 9.53 -22.46 14.71
N PHE A 453 9.20 -21.39 13.97
CA PHE A 453 9.46 -21.30 12.53
C PHE A 453 10.93 -21.56 12.19
N VAL A 454 11.87 -20.91 12.90
CA VAL A 454 13.30 -21.12 12.68
C VAL A 454 13.70 -22.55 13.02
N LYS A 455 13.25 -23.11 14.15
CA LYS A 455 13.55 -24.50 14.51
C LYS A 455 13.11 -25.50 13.45
N ASN A 456 12.05 -25.20 12.72
CA ASN A 456 11.49 -26.05 11.66
C ASN A 456 12.18 -25.87 10.30
N GLY A 457 13.07 -24.91 10.14
CA GLY A 457 13.85 -24.72 8.91
C GLY A 457 13.76 -23.33 8.30
N GLY A 458 12.92 -22.43 8.83
CA GLY A 458 12.82 -21.07 8.37
C GLY A 458 14.07 -20.24 8.67
N THR A 459 14.23 -19.14 7.96
CA THR A 459 15.31 -18.16 8.18
C THR A 459 14.71 -16.86 8.73
N VAL A 460 15.31 -16.30 9.77
CA VAL A 460 14.98 -14.95 10.26
C VAL A 460 16.17 -14.03 10.04
N ILE A 461 15.91 -12.89 9.44
CA ILE A 461 16.89 -11.82 9.17
C ILE A 461 16.47 -10.60 9.97
N ALA A 462 17.35 -10.03 10.78
CA ALA A 462 17.04 -8.88 11.61
C ALA A 462 18.19 -7.87 11.65
N ASP A 463 17.87 -6.61 11.94
CA ASP A 463 18.84 -5.57 12.26
C ASP A 463 18.70 -5.07 13.71
N CYS A 464 17.69 -5.56 14.41
CA CYS A 464 17.43 -5.27 15.81
C CYS A 464 16.95 -6.54 16.53
N VAL A 465 17.24 -6.63 17.82
CA VAL A 465 16.77 -7.73 18.66
C VAL A 465 15.69 -7.20 19.60
N PRO A 466 14.44 -7.63 19.48
CA PRO A 466 13.38 -7.29 20.43
C PRO A 466 13.78 -7.70 21.85
N GLN A 467 13.70 -6.76 22.78
CA GLN A 467 14.07 -6.98 24.20
C GLN A 467 12.89 -6.84 25.15
N MET A 468 11.76 -6.36 24.66
CA MET A 468 10.52 -6.19 25.43
C MET A 468 9.38 -6.99 24.84
N ASN A 469 8.49 -7.47 25.70
CA ASN A 469 7.21 -8.03 25.28
C ASN A 469 6.06 -7.02 25.36
N GLU A 470 4.85 -7.43 25.04
CA GLU A 470 3.61 -6.63 25.06
C GLU A 470 3.27 -6.01 26.43
N ASN A 471 3.87 -6.52 27.51
CA ASN A 471 3.74 -5.96 28.85
C ASN A 471 4.86 -4.99 29.21
N LYS A 472 5.70 -4.61 28.22
CA LYS A 472 6.92 -3.81 28.41
C LYS A 472 7.91 -4.45 29.41
N LYS A 473 7.85 -5.77 29.56
CA LYS A 473 8.79 -6.55 30.36
C LYS A 473 9.89 -7.12 29.48
N THR A 474 11.07 -7.28 30.03
CA THR A 474 12.22 -7.87 29.34
C THR A 474 11.88 -9.29 28.87
N SER A 475 12.09 -9.53 27.57
CA SER A 475 12.05 -10.86 26.94
C SER A 475 13.41 -11.22 26.38
N THR A 476 13.78 -12.50 26.52
CA THR A 476 15.04 -13.06 25.99
C THR A 476 14.81 -14.12 24.91
N THR A 477 13.57 -14.33 24.51
CA THR A 477 13.18 -15.38 23.56
C THR A 477 13.87 -15.19 22.21
N ILE A 478 13.82 -14.00 21.65
CA ILE A 478 14.46 -13.68 20.37
C ILE A 478 15.98 -13.54 20.50
N SER A 479 16.48 -12.94 21.58
CA SER A 479 17.93 -12.80 21.76
C SER A 479 18.64 -14.13 21.87
N ARG A 480 18.04 -15.13 22.53
CA ARG A 480 18.55 -16.52 22.56
C ARG A 480 18.55 -17.14 21.17
N MET A 481 17.52 -16.91 20.36
CA MET A 481 17.46 -17.39 18.98
C MET A 481 18.64 -16.85 18.16
N PHE A 482 18.96 -15.56 18.30
CA PHE A 482 20.12 -14.96 17.64
C PHE A 482 21.47 -15.32 18.28
N GLY A 483 21.49 -15.96 19.43
CA GLY A 483 22.73 -16.28 20.15
C GLY A 483 23.47 -15.05 20.68
N VAL A 484 22.71 -14.04 21.12
CA VAL A 484 23.24 -12.79 21.66
C VAL A 484 22.56 -12.39 22.97
N ALA A 485 23.18 -11.49 23.71
CA ALA A 485 22.62 -10.84 24.90
C ALA A 485 22.97 -9.35 24.89
N ASN A 486 22.25 -8.56 25.69
CA ASN A 486 22.49 -7.14 25.85
C ASN A 486 22.63 -6.39 24.50
N ALA A 487 21.79 -6.75 23.52
CA ALA A 487 21.83 -6.10 22.23
C ALA A 487 21.32 -4.66 22.35
N SER A 488 22.02 -3.72 21.70
CA SER A 488 21.59 -2.33 21.63
C SER A 488 20.40 -2.18 20.69
N THR A 489 19.37 -1.46 21.11
CA THR A 489 18.23 -1.04 20.27
C THR A 489 18.35 0.44 19.89
N LYS A 490 19.51 1.04 20.09
CA LYS A 490 19.74 2.46 19.92
C LYS A 490 19.47 2.88 18.47
N ARG A 491 18.69 3.92 18.32
CA ARG A 491 18.43 4.63 17.07
C ARG A 491 19.00 6.02 17.10
N VAL A 492 19.20 6.61 15.95
CA VAL A 492 19.39 8.06 15.84
C VAL A 492 18.09 8.73 16.24
N LYS A 493 18.17 9.56 17.27
CA LYS A 493 17.04 10.40 17.67
C LYS A 493 16.94 11.57 16.69
N ARG A 494 15.82 11.65 16.01
CA ARG A 494 15.54 12.75 15.08
C ARG A 494 14.80 13.84 15.83
N GLU A 495 15.45 14.96 16.08
CA GLU A 495 14.82 16.12 16.70
C GLU A 495 13.71 16.68 15.81
N GLY A 496 12.58 17.07 16.41
CA GLY A 496 11.44 17.69 15.72
C GLY A 496 10.43 16.72 15.13
N GLN A 497 10.66 15.40 15.19
CA GLN A 497 9.75 14.38 14.64
C GLN A 497 8.87 13.72 15.70
N TRP A 498 9.15 13.96 16.96
CA TRP A 498 8.42 13.41 18.09
C TRP A 498 7.50 14.46 18.68
N VAL A 499 6.27 14.47 18.25
CA VAL A 499 5.20 15.15 18.98
C VAL A 499 4.43 14.07 19.70
N PRO A 500 4.50 14.01 21.06
CA PRO A 500 3.66 13.10 21.80
C PRO A 500 2.21 13.33 21.39
N PHE A 501 1.47 12.25 21.16
CA PHE A 501 0.08 12.27 20.70
C PHE A 501 -0.80 13.28 21.46
N VAL A 502 -0.64 13.35 22.79
CA VAL A 502 -1.37 14.28 23.65
C VAL A 502 -1.01 15.76 23.47
N ASN A 503 0.10 16.06 22.81
CA ASN A 503 0.63 17.41 22.64
C ASN A 503 0.50 17.93 21.20
N LEU A 504 -0.23 17.23 20.34
CA LEU A 504 -0.44 17.69 18.98
C LEU A 504 -1.21 19.01 18.97
N PRO A 505 -0.69 20.05 18.30
CA PRO A 505 -1.37 21.34 18.22
C PRO A 505 -2.71 21.19 17.50
N ALA A 506 -3.69 22.02 17.90
CA ALA A 506 -5.03 22.00 17.33
C ALA A 506 -5.09 22.27 15.81
N LYS A 507 -4.07 22.91 15.26
CA LYS A 507 -3.82 23.01 13.82
C LYS A 507 -2.40 22.49 13.59
N TYR A 508 -2.31 21.31 13.06
CA TYR A 508 -1.06 20.74 12.60
C TYR A 508 -0.72 21.38 11.25
N SER A 509 0.19 22.33 11.26
CA SER A 509 0.91 22.66 10.03
C SER A 509 2.09 21.72 9.97
N PHE A 510 2.33 21.08 8.82
CA PHE A 510 3.48 20.23 8.59
C PHE A 510 4.71 20.86 9.21
N PRO A 511 5.29 20.33 10.28
CA PRO A 511 6.53 20.89 10.75
C PRO A 511 7.53 20.74 9.62
N PRO A 512 8.39 21.72 9.37
CA PRO A 512 9.54 21.48 8.56
C PRO A 512 10.22 20.24 9.18
N VAL A 513 10.46 19.22 8.38
CA VAL A 513 11.28 18.10 8.79
C VAL A 513 12.67 18.69 8.99
N ASN A 514 12.97 19.12 10.20
CA ASN A 514 14.31 19.52 10.57
C ASN A 514 15.16 18.26 10.41
N GLY A 515 15.94 18.24 9.34
CA GLY A 515 16.73 17.08 9.00
C GLY A 515 17.59 16.68 10.18
N VAL A 516 17.77 15.38 10.34
CA VAL A 516 18.82 14.84 11.21
C VAL A 516 20.11 15.52 10.79
N THR A 517 20.75 16.22 11.70
CA THR A 517 22.08 16.77 11.45
C THR A 517 23.07 15.62 11.38
N ASP A 518 24.05 15.68 10.50
CA ASP A 518 25.09 14.63 10.38
C ASP A 518 25.84 14.38 11.69
N THR A 519 25.72 15.28 12.66
CA THR A 519 26.29 15.16 14.00
C THR A 519 25.56 14.14 14.89
N ASP A 520 24.33 13.76 14.56
CA ASP A 520 23.52 12.82 15.36
C ASP A 520 23.84 11.36 15.02
N TYR A 521 24.52 11.11 13.91
CA TYR A 521 24.88 9.77 13.48
C TYR A 521 26.20 9.33 14.10
N GLN A 522 26.22 8.09 14.57
CA GLN A 522 27.46 7.36 14.84
C GLN A 522 27.82 6.58 13.58
N PHE A 523 29.01 6.82 13.05
CA PHE A 523 29.51 6.16 11.86
C PHE A 523 30.57 5.12 12.21
N ASP A 524 30.59 4.04 11.45
CA ASP A 524 31.64 3.03 11.43
C ASP A 524 31.84 2.53 9.99
N THR A 525 32.80 1.70 9.74
CA THR A 525 33.06 1.16 8.41
C THR A 525 33.10 -0.37 8.46
N TRP A 526 32.36 -0.99 7.57
CA TRP A 526 32.40 -2.43 7.33
C TRP A 526 32.55 -2.71 5.83
N ASN A 527 33.65 -3.37 5.46
CA ASN A 527 34.06 -3.50 4.06
C ASN A 527 34.10 -2.13 3.36
N THR A 528 33.28 -1.93 2.33
CA THR A 528 33.14 -0.66 1.59
C THR A 528 31.99 0.22 2.08
N MET A 529 31.23 -0.25 3.06
CA MET A 529 30.03 0.45 3.56
C MET A 529 30.38 1.45 4.66
N GLN A 530 29.78 2.61 4.56
CA GLN A 530 29.68 3.54 5.69
C GLN A 530 28.44 3.19 6.51
N ILE A 531 28.65 2.55 7.64
CA ILE A 531 27.60 2.10 8.53
C ILE A 531 27.13 3.23 9.42
N VAL A 532 25.83 3.37 9.54
CA VAL A 532 25.17 4.34 10.44
C VAL A 532 24.50 3.58 11.57
N SER A 533 24.57 4.15 12.78
CA SER A 533 23.95 3.59 13.99
C SER A 533 24.36 2.14 14.25
N PRO A 534 25.67 1.86 14.46
CA PRO A 534 26.12 0.52 14.84
C PRO A 534 25.49 0.07 16.15
N ARG A 535 25.09 -1.22 16.21
CA ARG A 535 24.37 -1.83 17.33
C ARG A 535 25.25 -2.88 18.00
N THR A 536 25.71 -2.60 19.20
CA THR A 536 26.53 -3.52 19.97
C THR A 536 25.71 -4.63 20.61
N CYS A 537 26.31 -5.81 20.79
CA CYS A 537 25.73 -6.93 21.54
C CYS A 537 26.84 -7.78 22.16
N LYS A 538 26.49 -8.56 23.20
CA LYS A 538 27.34 -9.63 23.72
C LYS A 538 27.00 -10.94 22.99
N VAL A 539 27.96 -11.48 22.27
CA VAL A 539 27.80 -12.77 21.59
C VAL A 539 27.83 -13.90 22.62
N THR A 540 26.80 -14.76 22.60
CA THR A 540 26.64 -15.87 23.54
C THR A 540 26.64 -17.26 22.89
N GLY A 541 26.41 -17.33 21.57
CA GLY A 541 26.37 -18.59 20.81
C GLY A 541 26.42 -18.37 19.29
N ALA A 542 26.25 -17.14 18.81
CA ALA A 542 26.32 -16.83 17.39
C ALA A 542 27.74 -16.88 16.84
N THR A 543 27.85 -17.13 15.54
CA THR A 543 29.10 -17.00 14.78
C THR A 543 29.17 -15.62 14.15
N ILE A 544 30.25 -14.89 14.40
CA ILE A 544 30.52 -13.59 13.78
C ILE A 544 31.00 -13.82 12.34
N LYS A 545 30.29 -13.27 11.37
CA LYS A 545 30.62 -13.35 9.94
C LYS A 545 31.37 -12.10 9.44
N GLY A 546 31.29 -11.01 10.17
CA GLY A 546 31.99 -9.76 9.86
C GLY A 546 31.97 -8.79 11.02
N SER A 547 33.01 -7.95 11.10
CA SER A 547 33.11 -6.89 12.10
C SER A 547 33.53 -5.58 11.45
N SER A 548 33.13 -4.47 12.05
CA SER A 548 33.53 -3.14 11.65
C SER A 548 35.01 -2.85 11.98
N LYS A 549 35.51 -1.69 11.55
CA LYS A 549 36.85 -1.21 11.94
C LYS A 549 37.01 -1.03 13.44
N ALA A 550 35.92 -0.66 14.14
CA ALA A 550 35.90 -0.53 15.60
C ALA A 550 35.75 -1.90 16.33
N GLY A 551 35.69 -3.01 15.60
CA GLY A 551 35.55 -4.35 16.16
C GLY A 551 34.12 -4.72 16.57
N ILE A 552 33.12 -3.95 16.20
CA ILE A 552 31.71 -4.25 16.46
C ILE A 552 31.26 -5.33 15.46
N PRO A 553 30.63 -6.44 15.94
CA PRO A 553 30.07 -7.45 15.04
C PRO A 553 28.99 -6.83 14.13
N MET A 554 29.21 -6.89 12.81
CA MET A 554 28.30 -6.31 11.80
C MET A 554 27.36 -7.35 11.18
N MET A 555 27.75 -8.61 11.23
CA MET A 555 26.89 -9.72 10.79
C MET A 555 27.16 -10.94 11.67
N LEU A 556 26.09 -11.48 12.23
CA LEU A 556 26.11 -12.66 13.06
C LEU A 556 25.14 -13.70 12.51
N THR A 557 25.49 -14.97 12.63
CA THR A 557 24.62 -16.10 12.27
C THR A 557 24.52 -17.08 13.41
N ASN A 558 23.33 -17.61 13.65
CA ASN A 558 23.11 -18.67 14.61
C ASN A 558 22.24 -19.76 14.01
N ARG A 559 22.66 -21.02 14.16
CA ARG A 559 21.87 -22.19 13.75
C ARG A 559 20.90 -22.57 14.86
N VAL A 560 19.62 -22.64 14.57
CA VAL A 560 18.55 -22.93 15.52
C VAL A 560 17.69 -24.07 14.97
N GLY A 561 17.89 -25.29 15.47
CA GLY A 561 17.24 -26.45 14.90
C GLY A 561 17.64 -26.66 13.43
N LYS A 562 16.69 -26.64 12.53
CA LYS A 562 16.91 -26.80 11.08
C LYS A 562 17.15 -25.47 10.35
N GLY A 563 16.81 -24.33 10.96
CA GLY A 563 16.84 -23.01 10.34
C GLY A 563 17.97 -22.11 10.80
N ASN A 564 17.95 -20.87 10.35
CA ASN A 564 18.99 -19.87 10.59
C ASN A 564 18.41 -18.60 11.18
N ALA A 565 19.16 -17.96 12.08
CA ALA A 565 18.90 -16.61 12.57
C ALA A 565 20.10 -15.74 12.20
N ILE A 566 19.88 -14.66 11.48
CA ILE A 566 20.89 -13.77 10.92
C ILE A 566 20.64 -12.36 11.45
N LEU A 567 21.64 -11.78 12.12
CA LEU A 567 21.54 -10.46 12.72
C LEU A 567 22.59 -9.52 12.13
N PHE A 568 22.11 -8.38 11.63
CA PHE A 568 22.97 -7.25 11.26
C PHE A 568 23.21 -6.36 12.49
N GLY A 569 24.45 -6.00 12.74
CA GLY A 569 24.88 -5.20 13.90
C GLY A 569 24.79 -3.70 13.67
N PHE A 570 23.83 -3.25 12.90
CA PHE A 570 23.62 -1.81 12.63
C PHE A 570 22.18 -1.56 12.18
N CYS A 571 21.74 -0.31 12.26
CA CYS A 571 20.42 0.07 11.75
C CYS A 571 20.44 0.13 10.22
N MET A 572 19.81 -0.85 9.57
CA MET A 572 19.83 -0.95 8.11
C MET A 572 19.10 0.22 7.45
N GLN A 573 17.99 0.67 8.01
CA GLN A 573 17.25 1.80 7.47
C GLN A 573 18.02 3.13 7.55
N ASP A 574 18.73 3.39 8.65
CA ASP A 574 19.51 4.62 8.80
C ASP A 574 20.70 4.62 7.84
N THR A 575 21.37 3.46 7.68
CA THR A 575 22.47 3.28 6.74
C THR A 575 22.01 3.45 5.30
N TYR A 576 20.88 2.83 4.94
CA TYR A 576 20.29 2.96 3.60
C TYR A 576 19.84 4.40 3.31
N PHE A 577 19.15 5.01 4.26
CA PHE A 577 18.72 6.41 4.15
C PHE A 577 19.89 7.35 3.93
N GLN A 578 20.95 7.23 4.76
CA GLN A 578 22.11 8.09 4.64
C GLN A 578 22.83 7.89 3.31
N ALA A 579 22.98 6.65 2.86
CA ALA A 579 23.59 6.35 1.58
C ALA A 579 22.78 6.92 0.39
N CYS A 580 21.44 6.85 0.46
CA CYS A 580 20.58 7.49 -0.53
C CYS A 580 20.72 9.02 -0.49
N LYS A 581 20.78 9.61 0.71
CA LYS A 581 20.90 11.05 0.92
C LYS A 581 22.21 11.59 0.36
N THR A 582 23.30 10.89 0.55
CA THR A 582 24.63 11.30 0.12
C THR A 582 25.01 10.77 -1.26
N GLU A 583 24.11 10.05 -1.92
CA GLU A 583 24.38 9.38 -3.19
C GLU A 583 25.62 8.44 -3.13
N ASP A 584 25.86 7.84 -1.95
CA ASP A 584 26.99 6.89 -1.75
C ASP A 584 26.68 5.55 -2.41
N GLN A 585 26.96 5.48 -3.70
CA GLN A 585 26.73 4.30 -4.51
C GLN A 585 27.52 3.08 -4.03
N ALA A 586 28.69 3.28 -3.41
CA ALA A 586 29.49 2.17 -2.88
C ALA A 586 28.78 1.48 -1.71
N THR A 587 28.27 2.27 -0.76
CA THR A 587 27.45 1.76 0.36
C THR A 587 26.15 1.14 -0.15
N LEU A 588 25.43 1.76 -1.10
CA LEU A 588 24.19 1.21 -1.66
C LEU A 588 24.42 -0.15 -2.32
N ASN A 589 25.41 -0.26 -3.19
CA ASN A 589 25.72 -1.52 -3.86
C ASN A 589 26.12 -2.63 -2.86
N ALA A 590 26.91 -2.26 -1.85
CA ALA A 590 27.33 -3.21 -0.83
C ALA A 590 26.15 -3.68 0.05
N LEU A 591 25.19 -2.80 0.40
CA LEU A 591 23.96 -3.16 1.11
C LEU A 591 23.11 -4.12 0.28
N TYR A 592 22.85 -3.81 -0.99
CA TYR A 592 22.08 -4.67 -1.89
C TYR A 592 22.72 -6.05 -2.01
N ASN A 593 24.03 -6.08 -2.28
CA ASN A 593 24.76 -7.34 -2.38
C ASN A 593 24.74 -8.14 -1.09
N GLN A 594 24.88 -7.47 0.06
CA GLN A 594 24.87 -8.15 1.37
C GLN A 594 23.51 -8.77 1.67
N VAL A 595 22.42 -8.06 1.42
CA VAL A 595 21.06 -8.58 1.58
C VAL A 595 20.80 -9.73 0.60
N HIS A 596 21.15 -9.56 -0.67
CA HIS A 596 21.01 -10.60 -1.69
C HIS A 596 21.76 -11.89 -1.29
N ASN A 597 23.00 -11.77 -0.86
CA ASN A 597 23.84 -12.91 -0.47
C ASN A 597 23.26 -13.67 0.73
N VAL A 598 22.71 -12.97 1.70
CA VAL A 598 22.06 -13.60 2.87
C VAL A 598 20.91 -14.50 2.46
N PHE A 599 20.06 -14.08 1.53
CA PHE A 599 19.00 -14.94 0.99
C PHE A 599 19.56 -16.10 0.16
N ALA A 600 20.52 -15.82 -0.73
CA ALA A 600 21.13 -16.83 -1.59
C ALA A 600 21.86 -17.93 -0.78
N GLU A 601 22.65 -17.57 0.23
CA GLU A 601 23.34 -18.50 1.15
C GLU A 601 22.35 -19.31 1.98
N SER A 602 21.16 -18.77 2.24
CA SER A 602 20.07 -19.48 2.91
C SER A 602 19.25 -20.38 1.97
N GLY A 603 19.57 -20.40 0.67
CA GLY A 603 18.85 -21.17 -0.34
C GLY A 603 17.49 -20.59 -0.72
N ILE A 604 17.23 -19.32 -0.41
CA ILE A 604 15.96 -18.65 -0.62
C ILE A 604 16.04 -17.84 -1.92
N VAL A 605 15.13 -18.14 -2.84
CA VAL A 605 15.13 -17.54 -4.18
C VAL A 605 13.84 -16.74 -4.39
N SER A 606 13.94 -15.54 -4.94
CA SER A 606 12.78 -14.78 -5.37
C SER A 606 12.21 -15.33 -6.68
N HIS A 607 10.91 -15.22 -6.87
CA HIS A 607 10.25 -15.55 -8.14
C HIS A 607 10.68 -14.62 -9.28
N VAL A 608 10.96 -13.37 -8.96
CA VAL A 608 11.46 -12.36 -9.89
C VAL A 608 12.56 -11.54 -9.22
N TYR A 609 13.65 -11.32 -9.93
CA TYR A 609 14.79 -10.54 -9.46
C TYR A 609 15.42 -9.76 -10.59
N SER A 610 15.69 -8.48 -10.36
CA SER A 610 16.45 -7.60 -11.25
C SER A 610 17.89 -7.47 -10.76
N SER A 611 18.87 -7.72 -11.63
CA SER A 611 20.30 -7.52 -11.29
C SER A 611 20.65 -6.04 -11.11
N ASN A 612 19.81 -5.13 -11.59
CA ASN A 612 19.89 -3.71 -11.32
C ASN A 612 18.84 -3.36 -10.24
N PRO A 613 19.26 -3.08 -8.99
CA PRO A 613 18.32 -2.79 -7.89
C PRO A 613 17.51 -1.52 -8.07
N GLU A 614 17.87 -0.68 -9.05
CA GLU A 614 17.14 0.56 -9.37
C GLU A 614 15.97 0.32 -10.35
N LEU A 615 15.85 -0.91 -10.89
CA LEU A 615 14.72 -1.34 -11.69
C LEU A 615 13.82 -2.26 -10.86
N GLU A 616 12.56 -1.87 -10.68
CA GLU A 616 11.53 -2.75 -10.14
C GLU A 616 11.20 -3.84 -11.15
N ALA A 617 11.03 -5.06 -10.68
CA ALA A 617 10.50 -6.16 -11.46
C ALA A 617 9.35 -6.82 -10.69
N GLY A 618 8.13 -6.70 -11.20
CA GLY A 618 6.93 -7.24 -10.58
C GLY A 618 6.26 -8.31 -11.45
N LEU A 619 5.74 -9.38 -10.84
CA LEU A 619 5.18 -10.52 -11.54
C LEU A 619 3.73 -10.80 -11.12
N ARG A 620 2.83 -10.83 -12.11
CA ARG A 620 1.48 -11.41 -11.98
C ARG A 620 1.42 -12.69 -12.80
N SER A 621 0.86 -13.76 -12.26
CA SER A 621 0.88 -15.05 -12.97
C SER A 621 -0.38 -15.87 -12.73
N SER A 622 -0.92 -16.41 -13.82
CA SER A 622 -1.88 -17.51 -13.82
C SER A 622 -1.18 -18.82 -14.17
N CYS A 623 -1.95 -19.91 -14.31
CA CYS A 623 -1.39 -21.20 -14.73
C CYS A 623 -0.97 -21.24 -16.22
N GLU A 624 -1.40 -20.29 -17.04
CA GLU A 624 -1.16 -20.28 -18.48
C GLU A 624 -0.29 -19.12 -18.95
N THR A 625 -0.30 -18.02 -18.19
CA THR A 625 0.35 -16.77 -18.60
C THR A 625 0.87 -16.00 -17.41
N ALA A 626 2.04 -15.39 -17.55
CA ALA A 626 2.50 -14.38 -16.62
C ALA A 626 2.72 -13.02 -17.31
N TYR A 627 2.60 -11.99 -16.53
CA TYR A 627 2.85 -10.60 -16.90
C TYR A 627 3.95 -10.04 -16.01
N LEU A 628 5.10 -9.79 -16.64
CA LEU A 628 6.28 -9.20 -16.00
C LEU A 628 6.28 -7.70 -16.29
N PHE A 629 6.23 -6.92 -15.24
CA PHE A 629 6.38 -5.48 -15.26
C PHE A 629 7.82 -5.14 -14.88
N ILE A 630 8.51 -4.36 -15.71
CA ILE A 630 9.85 -3.86 -15.44
C ILE A 630 9.78 -2.34 -15.48
N ILE A 631 10.13 -1.70 -14.38
CA ILE A 631 9.91 -0.28 -14.18
C ILE A 631 11.22 0.35 -13.73
N ASN A 632 11.63 1.39 -14.44
CA ASN A 632 12.84 2.13 -14.10
C ASN A 632 12.49 3.40 -13.31
N HIS A 633 12.67 3.34 -12.00
CA HIS A 633 12.43 4.48 -11.12
C HIS A 633 13.56 5.50 -11.12
N GLU A 634 14.81 5.06 -11.20
CA GLU A 634 15.96 5.89 -10.82
C GLU A 634 17.22 5.62 -11.63
N ALA A 635 17.30 4.48 -12.31
CA ALA A 635 18.52 4.09 -12.98
C ALA A 635 18.81 4.96 -14.21
N GLN A 636 19.97 5.60 -14.22
CA GLN A 636 20.48 6.29 -15.41
C GLN A 636 20.78 5.30 -16.54
N ASN A 637 21.25 4.11 -16.18
CA ASN A 637 21.42 3.00 -17.10
C ASN A 637 20.32 1.97 -16.86
N GLY A 638 19.36 1.88 -17.76
CA GLY A 638 18.21 0.97 -17.68
C GLY A 638 18.51 -0.50 -18.00
N ASN A 639 19.76 -0.89 -18.19
CA ASN A 639 20.12 -2.28 -18.45
C ASN A 639 19.99 -3.14 -17.19
N SER A 640 19.39 -4.31 -17.34
CA SER A 640 19.31 -5.32 -16.30
C SER A 640 19.18 -6.72 -16.88
N GLN A 641 19.68 -7.71 -16.16
CA GLN A 641 19.26 -9.09 -16.30
C GLN A 641 18.13 -9.34 -15.31
N VAL A 642 16.95 -9.71 -15.81
CA VAL A 642 15.81 -10.09 -14.99
C VAL A 642 15.69 -11.60 -14.97
N ALA A 643 15.77 -12.17 -13.78
CA ALA A 643 15.67 -13.60 -13.54
C ALA A 643 14.25 -13.96 -13.08
N LEU A 644 13.60 -14.89 -13.75
CA LEU A 644 12.32 -15.49 -13.33
C LEU A 644 12.56 -16.93 -12.90
N ARG A 645 12.05 -17.30 -11.73
CA ARG A 645 12.26 -18.61 -11.11
C ARG A 645 10.94 -19.22 -10.65
N GLN A 646 10.94 -20.57 -10.55
CA GLN A 646 9.78 -21.33 -10.04
C GLN A 646 8.50 -21.04 -10.86
N LEU A 647 8.64 -20.96 -12.17
CA LEU A 647 7.52 -20.73 -13.08
C LEU A 647 6.57 -21.95 -13.10
N PRO A 648 5.23 -21.72 -13.26
CA PRO A 648 4.23 -22.78 -13.16
C PRO A 648 4.26 -23.80 -14.33
N GLY A 649 4.96 -23.50 -15.42
CA GLY A 649 5.04 -24.34 -16.61
C GLY A 649 6.26 -24.04 -17.48
N LYS A 650 6.43 -24.84 -18.54
CA LYS A 650 7.47 -24.61 -19.54
C LYS A 650 7.16 -23.37 -20.35
N VAL A 651 8.08 -22.42 -20.41
CA VAL A 651 7.93 -21.21 -21.23
C VAL A 651 7.98 -21.58 -22.71
N VAL A 652 6.97 -21.14 -23.46
CA VAL A 652 6.86 -21.39 -24.91
C VAL A 652 6.92 -20.10 -25.72
N LYS A 653 6.55 -18.96 -25.12
CA LYS A 653 6.55 -17.67 -25.80
C LYS A 653 6.78 -16.53 -24.81
N VAL A 654 7.62 -15.57 -25.20
CA VAL A 654 7.87 -14.32 -24.46
C VAL A 654 7.75 -13.18 -25.47
N ILE A 655 6.85 -12.22 -25.19
CA ILE A 655 6.63 -11.05 -26.05
C ILE A 655 6.57 -9.76 -25.25
N ASP A 656 7.05 -8.70 -25.86
CA ASP A 656 6.79 -7.35 -25.39
C ASP A 656 5.37 -6.94 -25.81
N VAL A 657 4.54 -6.52 -24.84
CA VAL A 657 3.12 -6.26 -25.08
C VAL A 657 2.90 -5.00 -25.90
N GLU A 658 3.76 -3.98 -25.76
CA GLU A 658 3.64 -2.74 -26.53
C GLU A 658 3.88 -3.00 -28.02
N SER A 659 5.01 -3.58 -28.35
CA SER A 659 5.44 -3.80 -29.72
C SER A 659 4.88 -5.09 -30.37
N GLY A 660 4.47 -6.06 -29.56
CA GLY A 660 4.10 -7.41 -30.01
C GLY A 660 5.31 -8.27 -30.44
N CYS A 661 6.53 -7.75 -30.32
CA CYS A 661 7.73 -8.43 -30.75
C CYS A 661 8.19 -9.51 -29.76
N PRO A 662 8.80 -10.61 -30.24
CA PRO A 662 9.44 -11.59 -29.35
C PRO A 662 10.57 -10.97 -28.54
N VAL A 663 10.64 -11.34 -27.25
CA VAL A 663 11.74 -10.99 -26.36
C VAL A 663 12.68 -12.18 -26.24
N VAL A 664 13.99 -11.92 -26.41
CA VAL A 664 15.02 -12.95 -26.28
C VAL A 664 15.20 -13.34 -24.83
N TYR A 665 15.23 -14.63 -24.54
CA TYR A 665 15.45 -15.16 -23.21
C TYR A 665 16.34 -16.37 -23.23
N THR A 666 16.98 -16.64 -22.09
CA THR A 666 17.80 -17.83 -21.85
C THR A 666 17.08 -18.77 -20.90
N LEU A 667 16.94 -20.04 -21.28
CA LEU A 667 16.43 -21.06 -20.39
C LEU A 667 17.45 -21.40 -19.30
N THR A 668 16.98 -21.51 -18.07
CA THR A 668 17.76 -21.99 -16.93
C THR A 668 17.14 -23.25 -16.34
N THR A 669 17.80 -23.88 -15.39
CA THR A 669 17.28 -25.09 -14.73
C THR A 669 15.90 -24.89 -14.10
N ASN A 670 15.64 -23.68 -13.54
CA ASN A 670 14.44 -23.40 -12.76
C ASN A 670 13.64 -22.19 -13.28
N GLY A 671 13.82 -21.80 -14.53
CA GLY A 671 13.14 -20.64 -15.08
C GLY A 671 13.78 -20.04 -16.34
N ILE A 672 13.74 -18.73 -16.46
CA ILE A 672 14.35 -17.97 -17.57
C ILE A 672 15.07 -16.74 -17.09
N ASP A 673 16.02 -16.28 -17.89
CA ASP A 673 16.69 -14.99 -17.77
C ASP A 673 16.44 -14.13 -18.99
N LEU A 674 16.13 -12.86 -18.76
CA LEU A 674 15.84 -11.85 -19.77
C LEU A 674 16.86 -10.72 -19.63
N ASN A 675 17.40 -10.23 -20.76
CA ASN A 675 18.16 -8.98 -20.78
C ASN A 675 17.22 -7.87 -21.25
N VAL A 676 17.11 -6.83 -20.46
CA VAL A 676 16.20 -5.70 -20.69
C VAL A 676 16.95 -4.37 -20.66
N ASN A 677 16.38 -3.39 -21.32
CA ASN A 677 16.84 -2.00 -21.22
C ASN A 677 15.60 -1.09 -21.14
N VAL A 678 15.32 -0.57 -19.97
CA VAL A 678 14.17 0.31 -19.72
C VAL A 678 14.69 1.72 -19.41
N PRO A 679 14.38 2.73 -20.25
CA PRO A 679 14.79 4.10 -19.99
C PRO A 679 14.27 4.65 -18.68
N PHE A 680 14.94 5.64 -18.11
CA PHE A 680 14.53 6.32 -16.88
C PHE A 680 13.06 6.80 -16.94
N GLY A 681 12.30 6.55 -15.88
CA GLY A 681 10.90 6.94 -15.78
C GLY A 681 9.96 6.21 -16.75
N LYS A 682 10.42 5.10 -17.34
CA LYS A 682 9.61 4.27 -18.24
C LYS A 682 9.43 2.87 -17.67
N ALA A 683 8.46 2.16 -18.24
CA ALA A 683 8.18 0.79 -17.89
C ALA A 683 7.99 -0.06 -19.15
N GLN A 684 8.23 -1.36 -19.02
CA GLN A 684 8.03 -2.37 -20.03
C GLN A 684 7.11 -3.46 -19.48
N LEU A 685 6.16 -3.90 -20.29
CA LEU A 685 5.26 -5.01 -19.99
C LEU A 685 5.56 -6.19 -20.89
N ILE A 686 5.94 -7.31 -20.31
CA ILE A 686 6.29 -8.55 -21.01
C ILE A 686 5.28 -9.64 -20.67
N LYS A 687 4.71 -10.27 -21.67
CA LYS A 687 3.84 -11.44 -21.58
C LYS A 687 4.65 -12.71 -21.75
N ILE A 688 4.46 -13.67 -20.85
CA ILE A 688 5.11 -14.99 -20.85
C ILE A 688 4.01 -16.04 -20.91
N THR A 689 4.04 -16.90 -21.91
CA THR A 689 3.07 -17.98 -22.09
C THR A 689 3.70 -19.31 -21.74
N TYR A 690 2.97 -20.13 -20.98
CA TYR A 690 3.37 -21.45 -20.56
C TYR A 690 2.69 -22.55 -21.38
N GLN A 691 3.36 -23.66 -21.55
CA GLN A 691 2.78 -24.92 -21.97
C GLN A 691 2.37 -25.70 -20.74
N LYS A 692 1.13 -26.19 -20.73
CA LYS A 692 0.64 -27.13 -19.73
C LYS A 692 1.38 -28.45 -19.80
#